data_1c42a6dffb26b124c99bdbe187203970
#
_entry.id   1c42a6dffb26b124c99bdbe187203970
#
_cell.length_a   1.000
_cell.length_b   1.000
_cell.length_c   1.000
_cell.angle_alpha   90.00
_cell.angle_beta   90.00
_cell.angle_gamma   90.00
#
_symmetry.space_group_name_H-M   'P 1'
#
loop_
_entity.id
_entity.type
_entity.pdbx_description
1 polymer ?
#
loop_
_entity_poly.entity_id
_entity_poly.type
_entity_poly.pdbx_seq_one_letter_code
_entity_poly.pdbx_strand_id
1 'polypeptide(L)'
;MATLPHAAIIDGHAQFFRAYYAIRGGLSSPVTGEPTNLVFGFISTLFSYIRAHKPEELVVVIDAAGDTETFRSALYPEYKAHRDPAPADFHPQVERCLEALKLMGIPVLAVEGVEADDVIATLVARFHRTNPAHRLRMVSRDKDLGQLVDAHTTLFDPHKNEDVGLEQLFDSKGVRPEQVVDLLSLMGDSADNVPGVPGVGPKTAASLLAEFGSIEGIYENLDKIKGKKGEALAASKDAVALARKLVRLKDDCEFTFDETQARFDRARCDLPKLLEFLRILGFNRLRNEAQEIFGDGTRADAPTDADAARGDRGKPSGKVGGKVGGKVGGKVVGKASRDDGAGTLFAPPADASHGGEGESAQPVRASTHERASFGTLFDDVADAVKPPVSARTIAHEVVRTSAALAALVAGVRSAGRCSFDTETTSLDRIEARLAGMSFAIEEGAAWYVPVRSPEQSQHLDTDAALAILKPLLEDPSVAKIGHNLKFDHEVLANHGVALRGIAGDSMLASWLVDPTRPSHGLDATAEHVLGVRPIPIEAVIGAKGHASIQRRFDEAPLSLAAPYAAEDAEIALALAARLEATLAERAQLAVYRDVEVPLIPILARMEQAGIGVDRGELAKQRTALERRLLELRDSIAASAPWPFNPDSHKQLAQVLFNRPNDEPRGLGLKIVKRTLTGASTDSEVLEKLAEDPNCTSDLPVQILEYRQFAKLVGTYLKALDEAIAPSTGRIHCSFHQTGTATGRLSSSDPNLQNIPIRTEVGAAIRKAFVARDGFSFVSADYSQIELRFLAHLSGDPGLCGAFERGEDIHRAVAAEVFGVRPEDVTDAQRGAAKMVNFGIVYGITASGLARRLGHGYTVHRAKEIIENYRARFRGIDAFLEQCVADARATGHAATILGRWRPIPQIGSRNPAERAFGERVAVNTVVQGSAADLIKVAMIRLDAALAARFPNARMLLQIHDELLVEAPSGEAADVAELLGDVMRGAMTLRVPLAVSSATGSRWSDV
;
A
#
# COMPACT_ATOMS: atom_id res chain seq x y z
N MET A 1 16.15 29.18 10.57
CA MET A 1 16.59 30.41 9.89
C MET A 1 15.39 31.00 9.19
N ALA A 2 15.11 32.31 9.33
CA ALA A 2 14.10 32.97 8.52
C ALA A 2 14.58 32.86 7.06
N THR A 3 13.76 32.28 6.18
CA THR A 3 14.05 32.24 4.74
C THR A 3 14.14 33.64 4.23
N LEU A 4 15.27 34.01 3.63
CA LEU A 4 15.43 35.30 3.00
C LEU A 4 14.52 35.40 1.76
N PRO A 5 13.94 36.58 1.46
CA PRO A 5 13.13 36.81 0.27
C PRO A 5 13.88 36.38 -1.01
N HIS A 6 13.16 35.73 -1.94
CA HIS A 6 13.74 35.22 -3.17
C HIS A 6 12.69 35.15 -4.29
N ALA A 7 13.15 35.19 -5.54
CA ALA A 7 12.33 34.83 -6.69
C ALA A 7 12.38 33.30 -6.92
N ALA A 8 11.22 32.67 -7.06
CA ALA A 8 11.07 31.26 -7.36
C ALA A 8 10.68 31.07 -8.83
N ILE A 9 11.48 30.33 -9.57
CA ILE A 9 11.22 29.89 -10.93
C ILE A 9 10.89 28.41 -10.87
N ILE A 10 9.64 28.03 -11.14
CA ILE A 10 9.17 26.64 -11.04
C ILE A 10 9.20 26.01 -12.43
N ASP A 11 9.93 24.93 -12.58
CA ASP A 11 9.85 24.04 -13.70
C ASP A 11 8.54 23.25 -13.66
N GLY A 12 7.56 23.69 -14.46
CA GLY A 12 6.19 23.19 -14.43
C GLY A 12 6.09 21.75 -14.91
N HIS A 13 6.72 21.40 -16.07
CA HIS A 13 6.63 20.05 -16.63
C HIS A 13 7.26 19.01 -15.72
N ALA A 14 8.45 19.28 -15.16
CA ALA A 14 9.06 18.38 -14.20
C ALA A 14 8.19 18.16 -12.96
N GLN A 15 7.48 19.19 -12.49
CA GLN A 15 6.55 19.06 -11.36
C GLN A 15 5.23 18.36 -11.75
N PHE A 16 4.72 18.55 -12.98
CA PHE A 16 3.52 17.87 -13.49
C PHE A 16 3.76 16.37 -13.63
N PHE A 17 4.80 15.95 -14.35
CA PHE A 17 5.14 14.52 -14.49
C PHE A 17 5.33 13.87 -13.12
N ARG A 18 5.99 14.57 -12.24
CA ARG A 18 6.23 14.07 -10.90
C ARG A 18 4.94 13.91 -10.09
N ALA A 19 4.05 14.90 -10.08
CA ALA A 19 2.77 14.85 -9.40
C ALA A 19 1.91 13.70 -9.93
N TYR A 20 1.89 13.52 -11.25
CA TYR A 20 1.17 12.46 -11.93
C TYR A 20 1.60 11.06 -11.46
N TYR A 21 2.91 10.78 -11.42
CA TYR A 21 3.43 9.47 -11.06
C TYR A 21 3.59 9.24 -9.54
N ALA A 22 3.58 10.29 -8.73
CA ALA A 22 3.70 10.16 -7.26
C ALA A 22 2.44 9.61 -6.61
N ILE A 23 1.26 9.95 -7.15
CA ILE A 23 -0.04 9.54 -6.61
C ILE A 23 -0.56 8.37 -7.45
N ARG A 24 -0.32 7.16 -6.98
CA ARG A 24 -0.82 5.92 -7.58
C ARG A 24 -2.19 5.60 -6.98
N GLY A 25 -3.23 5.61 -7.81
CA GLY A 25 -4.60 5.27 -7.44
C GLY A 25 -5.57 6.38 -7.82
N GLY A 26 -6.71 6.00 -8.37
CA GLY A 26 -7.64 6.86 -9.06
C GLY A 26 -8.24 7.98 -8.20
N LEU A 27 -7.47 9.07 -8.01
CA LEU A 27 -8.05 10.31 -7.53
C LEU A 27 -8.83 10.90 -8.70
N SER A 28 -10.13 11.04 -8.53
CA SER A 28 -11.00 11.68 -9.52
C SER A 28 -11.89 12.73 -8.86
N SER A 29 -12.32 13.72 -9.65
CA SER A 29 -13.28 14.71 -9.20
C SER A 29 -14.61 14.04 -8.83
N PRO A 30 -15.15 14.30 -7.64
CA PRO A 30 -16.46 13.78 -7.25
C PRO A 30 -17.62 14.43 -8.01
N VAL A 31 -17.37 15.51 -8.76
CA VAL A 31 -18.39 16.25 -9.51
C VAL A 31 -18.32 15.93 -11.00
N THR A 32 -17.11 15.88 -11.58
CA THR A 32 -16.93 15.70 -13.03
C THR A 32 -16.44 14.31 -13.40
N GLY A 33 -15.96 13.52 -12.42
CA GLY A 33 -15.36 12.18 -12.67
C GLY A 33 -13.98 12.21 -13.32
N GLU A 34 -13.45 13.39 -13.66
CA GLU A 34 -12.14 13.53 -14.31
C GLU A 34 -10.99 13.12 -13.37
N PRO A 35 -9.92 12.48 -13.87
CA PRO A 35 -8.71 12.19 -13.09
C PRO A 35 -8.10 13.49 -12.52
N THR A 36 -7.67 13.46 -11.26
CA THR A 36 -7.20 14.66 -10.55
C THR A 36 -5.91 14.45 -9.75
N ASN A 37 -5.27 13.30 -9.87
CA ASN A 37 -4.05 12.95 -9.14
C ASN A 37 -2.89 13.94 -9.42
N LEU A 38 -2.67 14.32 -10.68
CA LEU A 38 -1.67 15.33 -11.06
C LEU A 38 -2.01 16.69 -10.46
N VAL A 39 -3.26 17.14 -10.63
CA VAL A 39 -3.71 18.46 -10.16
C VAL A 39 -3.59 18.59 -8.64
N PHE A 40 -4.01 17.53 -7.90
CA PHE A 40 -3.87 17.48 -6.45
C PHE A 40 -2.40 17.53 -6.00
N GLY A 41 -1.54 16.72 -6.61
CA GLY A 41 -0.12 16.65 -6.28
C GLY A 41 0.61 17.96 -6.55
N PHE A 42 0.35 18.59 -7.69
CA PHE A 42 0.96 19.84 -8.09
C PHE A 42 0.53 21.00 -7.16
N ILE A 43 -0.78 21.23 -6.97
CA ILE A 43 -1.28 22.31 -6.13
C ILE A 43 -0.84 22.12 -4.67
N SER A 44 -0.85 20.87 -4.16
CA SER A 44 -0.37 20.58 -2.80
C SER A 44 1.11 20.93 -2.61
N THR A 45 1.94 20.62 -3.60
CA THR A 45 3.38 20.95 -3.58
C THR A 45 3.59 22.47 -3.65
N LEU A 46 2.86 23.13 -4.54
CA LEU A 46 2.90 24.59 -4.72
C LEU A 46 2.48 25.34 -3.43
N PHE A 47 1.37 24.94 -2.81
CA PHE A 47 0.91 25.56 -1.55
C PHE A 47 1.89 25.32 -0.40
N SER A 48 2.46 24.13 -0.33
CA SER A 48 3.49 23.81 0.66
C SER A 48 4.74 24.68 0.47
N TYR A 49 5.16 24.89 -0.77
CA TYR A 49 6.29 25.75 -1.11
C TYR A 49 6.01 27.22 -0.72
N ILE A 50 4.86 27.77 -1.13
CA ILE A 50 4.47 29.17 -0.82
C ILE A 50 4.43 29.42 0.70
N ARG A 51 3.86 28.48 1.48
CA ARG A 51 3.78 28.61 2.94
C ARG A 51 5.15 28.53 3.62
N ALA A 52 5.99 27.59 3.18
CA ALA A 52 7.28 27.34 3.81
C ALA A 52 8.31 28.42 3.48
N HIS A 53 8.33 28.89 2.24
CA HIS A 53 9.42 29.74 1.72
C HIS A 53 9.01 31.19 1.46
N LYS A 54 7.72 31.50 1.37
CA LYS A 54 7.18 32.85 1.19
C LYS A 54 7.91 33.65 0.10
N PRO A 55 7.94 33.17 -1.16
CA PRO A 55 8.64 33.88 -2.23
C PRO A 55 8.05 35.26 -2.45
N GLU A 56 8.91 36.24 -2.75
CA GLU A 56 8.47 37.59 -3.17
C GLU A 56 8.01 37.62 -4.62
N GLU A 57 8.64 36.79 -5.45
CA GLU A 57 8.35 36.62 -6.86
C GLU A 57 8.19 35.13 -7.18
N LEU A 58 7.25 34.80 -8.07
CA LEU A 58 6.92 33.43 -8.42
C LEU A 58 6.47 33.36 -9.88
N VAL A 59 7.12 32.51 -10.66
CA VAL A 59 6.76 32.23 -12.05
C VAL A 59 6.86 30.74 -12.33
N VAL A 60 5.96 30.21 -13.13
CA VAL A 60 5.99 28.81 -13.60
C VAL A 60 6.37 28.80 -15.07
N VAL A 61 7.30 27.95 -15.44
CA VAL A 61 7.75 27.79 -16.81
C VAL A 61 7.36 26.38 -17.31
N ILE A 62 6.83 26.31 -18.53
CA ILE A 62 6.41 25.03 -19.15
C ILE A 62 6.86 24.98 -20.59
N ASP A 63 6.93 23.78 -21.18
CA ASP A 63 7.11 23.60 -22.62
C ASP A 63 5.84 23.98 -23.39
N ALA A 64 5.99 24.74 -24.50
CA ALA A 64 4.86 25.29 -25.25
C ALA A 64 4.21 24.28 -26.22
N ALA A 65 5.02 23.45 -26.87
CA ALA A 65 4.58 22.40 -27.79
C ALA A 65 5.33 21.12 -27.49
N GLY A 66 4.77 19.97 -27.86
CA GLY A 66 5.40 18.68 -27.59
C GLY A 66 6.91 18.68 -27.97
N ASP A 67 7.68 17.85 -27.29
CA ASP A 67 9.16 17.71 -27.32
C ASP A 67 9.80 17.56 -28.71
N THR A 68 9.03 17.59 -29.80
CA THR A 68 9.47 17.27 -31.18
C THR A 68 9.79 18.48 -32.02
N GLU A 69 9.50 19.70 -31.61
CA GLU A 69 9.67 20.92 -32.46
C GLU A 69 10.58 21.97 -31.79
N THR A 70 11.71 21.57 -31.22
CA THR A 70 12.72 22.45 -30.64
C THR A 70 13.95 22.59 -31.54
N PHE A 71 14.77 23.61 -31.27
CA PHE A 71 16.04 23.77 -32.03
C PHE A 71 16.98 22.57 -31.85
N ARG A 72 16.86 21.81 -30.72
CA ARG A 72 17.62 20.59 -30.45
C ARG A 72 17.19 19.45 -31.35
N SER A 73 15.88 19.26 -31.55
CA SER A 73 15.37 18.25 -32.47
C SER A 73 15.71 18.59 -33.95
N ALA A 74 15.75 19.88 -34.28
CA ALA A 74 16.23 20.33 -35.59
C ALA A 74 17.75 20.07 -35.79
N LEU A 75 18.55 20.20 -34.72
CA LEU A 75 20.00 19.92 -34.75
C LEU A 75 20.29 18.41 -34.75
N TYR A 76 19.54 17.63 -34.06
CA TYR A 76 19.69 16.18 -33.90
C TYR A 76 18.31 15.50 -33.85
N PRO A 77 17.82 14.96 -34.98
CA PRO A 77 16.46 14.40 -35.08
C PRO A 77 16.18 13.23 -34.14
N GLU A 78 17.23 12.54 -33.66
CA GLU A 78 17.09 11.45 -32.70
C GLU A 78 16.99 11.95 -31.24
N TYR A 79 17.12 13.25 -30.98
CA TYR A 79 16.98 13.85 -29.67
C TYR A 79 15.56 13.62 -29.14
N LYS A 80 15.44 13.00 -27.97
CA LYS A 80 14.17 12.62 -27.31
C LYS A 80 13.22 11.75 -28.16
N ALA A 81 13.63 11.26 -29.34
CA ALA A 81 12.75 10.54 -30.29
C ALA A 81 12.23 9.20 -29.76
N HIS A 82 12.83 8.65 -28.71
CA HIS A 82 12.43 7.38 -28.09
C HIS A 82 11.57 7.57 -26.82
N ARG A 83 11.19 8.80 -26.46
CA ARG A 83 10.29 9.06 -25.35
C ARG A 83 8.88 8.60 -25.67
N ASP A 84 8.28 7.83 -24.76
CA ASP A 84 6.87 7.45 -24.86
C ASP A 84 5.96 8.68 -24.75
N PRO A 85 4.84 8.73 -25.49
CA PRO A 85 3.86 9.79 -25.35
C PRO A 85 3.30 9.80 -23.92
N ALA A 86 2.97 10.99 -23.44
CA ALA A 86 2.32 11.13 -22.13
C ALA A 86 0.98 10.37 -22.11
N PRO A 87 0.57 9.81 -20.94
CA PRO A 87 -0.73 9.16 -20.81
C PRO A 87 -1.88 10.06 -21.25
N ALA A 88 -2.95 9.46 -21.80
CA ALA A 88 -4.05 10.19 -22.41
C ALA A 88 -4.76 11.18 -21.44
N ASP A 89 -4.74 10.89 -20.14
CA ASP A 89 -5.31 11.74 -19.09
C ASP A 89 -4.32 12.76 -18.49
N PHE A 90 -3.07 12.79 -18.98
CA PHE A 90 -2.06 13.73 -18.49
C PHE A 90 -2.33 15.17 -18.95
N HIS A 91 -2.50 15.40 -20.23
CA HIS A 91 -2.72 16.74 -20.78
C HIS A 91 -3.99 17.43 -20.25
N PRO A 92 -5.16 16.77 -20.14
CA PRO A 92 -6.32 17.38 -19.51
C PRO A 92 -6.08 17.83 -18.07
N GLN A 93 -5.28 17.09 -17.31
CA GLN A 93 -4.92 17.50 -15.95
C GLN A 93 -3.90 18.64 -15.91
N VAL A 94 -3.00 18.74 -16.89
CA VAL A 94 -2.11 19.90 -17.04
C VAL A 94 -2.95 21.16 -17.29
N GLU A 95 -3.96 21.12 -18.17
CA GLU A 95 -4.89 22.24 -18.40
C GLU A 95 -5.57 22.70 -17.10
N ARG A 96 -5.97 21.75 -16.24
CA ARG A 96 -6.52 22.08 -14.91
C ARG A 96 -5.49 22.75 -14.00
N CYS A 97 -4.23 22.36 -14.06
CA CYS A 97 -3.17 23.07 -13.32
C CYS A 97 -2.97 24.50 -13.81
N LEU A 98 -3.01 24.70 -15.12
CA LEU A 98 -2.90 26.04 -15.72
C LEU A 98 -4.09 26.90 -15.35
N GLU A 99 -5.31 26.36 -15.34
CA GLU A 99 -6.50 27.05 -14.84
C GLU A 99 -6.34 27.47 -13.37
N ALA A 100 -5.84 26.57 -12.51
CA ALA A 100 -5.57 26.89 -11.11
C ALA A 100 -4.53 28.01 -10.96
N LEU A 101 -3.42 27.96 -11.70
CA LEU A 101 -2.38 29.00 -11.69
C LEU A 101 -2.93 30.36 -12.12
N LYS A 102 -3.77 30.38 -13.16
CA LYS A 102 -4.47 31.58 -13.62
C LYS A 102 -5.37 32.14 -12.53
N LEU A 103 -6.15 31.30 -11.85
CA LEU A 103 -7.03 31.75 -10.74
C LEU A 103 -6.23 32.27 -9.55
N MET A 104 -5.03 31.72 -9.31
CA MET A 104 -4.09 32.20 -8.27
C MET A 104 -3.36 33.49 -8.65
N GLY A 105 -3.46 33.93 -9.91
CA GLY A 105 -2.72 35.09 -10.41
C GLY A 105 -1.23 34.88 -10.55
N ILE A 106 -0.78 33.60 -10.70
CA ILE A 106 0.62 33.20 -10.88
C ILE A 106 0.92 33.14 -12.39
N PRO A 107 1.92 33.89 -12.89
CA PRO A 107 2.26 33.88 -14.31
C PRO A 107 2.85 32.53 -14.74
N VAL A 108 2.45 32.09 -15.93
CA VAL A 108 2.98 30.92 -16.61
C VAL A 108 3.63 31.35 -17.91
N LEU A 109 4.85 30.88 -18.17
CA LEU A 109 5.58 31.11 -19.40
C LEU A 109 5.71 29.83 -20.19
N ALA A 110 5.41 29.95 -21.50
CA ALA A 110 5.63 28.91 -22.49
C ALA A 110 6.12 29.59 -23.77
N VAL A 111 7.21 29.12 -24.35
CA VAL A 111 7.82 29.74 -25.54
C VAL A 111 8.01 28.69 -26.63
N GLU A 112 7.44 28.92 -27.82
CA GLU A 112 7.55 27.98 -28.94
C GLU A 112 8.99 27.82 -29.45
N GLY A 113 9.38 26.62 -29.84
CA GLY A 113 10.68 26.29 -30.44
C GLY A 113 11.85 26.16 -29.45
N VAL A 114 11.61 26.37 -28.13
CA VAL A 114 12.62 26.21 -27.08
C VAL A 114 12.03 25.41 -25.91
N GLU A 115 12.89 24.78 -25.15
CA GLU A 115 12.46 23.99 -23.97
C GLU A 115 12.31 24.87 -22.72
N ALA A 116 11.53 24.41 -21.75
CA ALA A 116 11.34 25.12 -20.48
C ALA A 116 12.67 25.48 -19.80
N ASP A 117 13.66 24.62 -19.86
CA ASP A 117 14.99 24.84 -19.28
C ASP A 117 15.73 26.03 -19.90
N ASP A 118 15.58 26.26 -21.21
CA ASP A 118 16.15 27.45 -21.90
C ASP A 118 15.42 28.72 -21.47
N VAL A 119 14.11 28.66 -21.27
CA VAL A 119 13.33 29.79 -20.77
C VAL A 119 13.72 30.08 -19.32
N ILE A 120 13.94 29.08 -18.48
CA ILE A 120 14.45 29.24 -17.11
C ILE A 120 15.84 29.88 -17.13
N ALA A 121 16.76 29.42 -17.99
CA ALA A 121 18.10 29.99 -18.12
C ALA A 121 18.04 31.46 -18.54
N THR A 122 17.17 31.80 -19.51
CA THR A 122 16.96 33.17 -19.96
C THR A 122 16.39 34.06 -18.86
N LEU A 123 15.43 33.56 -18.05
CA LEU A 123 14.89 34.30 -16.90
C LEU A 123 15.96 34.55 -15.85
N VAL A 124 16.76 33.55 -15.47
CA VAL A 124 17.89 33.70 -14.56
C VAL A 124 18.82 34.81 -15.04
N ALA A 125 19.21 34.79 -16.32
CA ALA A 125 20.07 35.81 -16.92
C ALA A 125 19.41 37.20 -16.92
N ARG A 126 18.08 37.33 -17.13
CA ARG A 126 17.35 38.60 -17.07
C ARG A 126 17.25 39.17 -15.67
N PHE A 127 16.89 38.37 -14.67
CA PHE A 127 16.84 38.79 -13.27
C PHE A 127 18.22 39.27 -12.80
N HIS A 128 19.30 38.57 -13.13
CA HIS A 128 20.65 38.99 -12.78
C HIS A 128 21.12 40.25 -13.53
N ARG A 129 20.68 40.46 -14.78
CA ARG A 129 20.94 41.73 -15.48
C ARG A 129 20.28 42.94 -14.82
N THR A 130 19.05 42.74 -14.29
CA THR A 130 18.31 43.80 -13.58
C THR A 130 18.92 44.02 -12.20
N ASN A 131 19.28 42.94 -11.48
CA ASN A 131 19.91 43.01 -10.17
C ASN A 131 20.86 41.85 -9.96
N PRO A 132 22.19 42.04 -10.08
CA PRO A 132 23.16 40.96 -9.94
C PRO A 132 23.17 40.24 -8.57
N ALA A 133 22.62 40.86 -7.53
CA ALA A 133 22.49 40.26 -6.20
C ALA A 133 21.13 39.61 -5.95
N HIS A 134 20.27 39.51 -6.98
CA HIS A 134 18.92 38.94 -6.88
C HIS A 134 19.03 37.45 -6.51
N ARG A 135 18.34 37.06 -5.45
CA ARG A 135 18.34 35.66 -5.03
C ARG A 135 17.31 34.88 -5.82
N LEU A 136 17.77 33.92 -6.56
CA LEU A 136 16.93 33.07 -7.41
C LEU A 136 16.92 31.63 -6.90
N ARG A 137 15.77 31.01 -6.95
CA ARG A 137 15.59 29.59 -6.63
C ARG A 137 14.88 28.89 -7.76
N MET A 138 15.54 28.00 -8.46
CA MET A 138 14.96 27.14 -9.49
C MET A 138 14.36 25.92 -8.82
N VAL A 139 13.04 25.76 -8.86
CA VAL A 139 12.32 24.64 -8.24
C VAL A 139 12.22 23.51 -9.24
N SER A 140 13.30 22.74 -9.38
CA SER A 140 13.43 21.58 -10.26
C SER A 140 14.42 20.56 -9.67
N ARG A 141 14.44 19.38 -10.25
CA ARG A 141 15.46 18.34 -10.04
C ARG A 141 16.28 18.08 -11.30
N ASP A 142 16.03 18.85 -12.34
CA ASP A 142 16.76 18.64 -13.57
C ASP A 142 18.25 18.88 -13.35
N LYS A 143 19.06 17.91 -13.81
CA LYS A 143 20.50 17.94 -13.67
C LYS A 143 21.15 18.99 -14.55
N ASP A 144 20.46 19.37 -15.64
CA ASP A 144 20.97 20.30 -16.66
C ASP A 144 20.92 21.74 -16.14
N LEU A 145 19.93 22.08 -15.28
CA LEU A 145 19.85 23.36 -14.59
C LEU A 145 21.01 23.60 -13.59
N GLY A 146 21.80 22.57 -13.29
CA GLY A 146 23.01 22.69 -12.46
C GLY A 146 24.06 23.64 -13.06
N GLN A 147 24.04 23.91 -14.36
CA GLN A 147 24.93 24.88 -15.03
C GLN A 147 24.58 26.35 -14.70
N LEU A 148 23.40 26.61 -14.12
CA LEU A 148 22.94 27.95 -13.75
C LEU A 148 23.16 28.29 -12.28
N VAL A 149 23.70 27.35 -11.50
CA VAL A 149 23.93 27.55 -10.06
C VAL A 149 25.12 28.50 -9.88
N ASP A 150 24.92 29.53 -9.05
CA ASP A 150 25.94 30.50 -8.69
C ASP A 150 25.85 30.94 -7.21
N ALA A 151 26.47 32.07 -6.85
CA ALA A 151 26.42 32.59 -5.49
C ALA A 151 25.03 33.05 -5.03
N HIS A 152 24.13 33.33 -5.97
CA HIS A 152 22.81 33.90 -5.75
C HIS A 152 21.68 33.02 -6.29
N THR A 153 22.00 32.05 -7.15
CA THR A 153 21.06 31.11 -7.77
C THR A 153 21.27 29.70 -7.24
N THR A 154 20.18 29.08 -6.74
CA THR A 154 20.20 27.71 -6.23
C THR A 154 19.16 26.85 -6.94
N LEU A 155 19.43 25.53 -7.04
CA LEU A 155 18.41 24.52 -7.33
C LEU A 155 17.71 24.14 -6.03
N PHE A 156 16.40 23.97 -6.08
CA PHE A 156 15.61 23.50 -4.95
C PHE A 156 14.87 22.22 -5.27
N ASP A 157 15.15 21.15 -4.52
CA ASP A 157 14.38 19.91 -4.57
C ASP A 157 13.20 19.98 -3.60
N PRO A 158 11.96 20.18 -4.07
CA PRO A 158 10.80 20.34 -3.20
C PRO A 158 10.43 19.10 -2.38
N HIS A 159 11.00 17.94 -2.71
CA HIS A 159 10.75 16.71 -1.95
C HIS A 159 11.74 16.47 -0.82
N LYS A 160 12.98 16.83 -1.05
CA LYS A 160 14.00 16.78 -0.01
C LYS A 160 13.94 18.00 0.87
N ASN A 161 13.26 19.07 0.38
CA ASN A 161 13.25 20.40 0.94
C ASN A 161 14.69 20.91 1.16
N GLU A 162 15.54 20.72 0.13
CA GLU A 162 16.96 21.01 0.15
C GLU A 162 17.33 21.96 -0.99
N ASP A 163 18.14 22.98 -0.66
CA ASP A 163 18.79 23.81 -1.68
C ASP A 163 20.11 23.16 -2.10
N VAL A 164 20.36 23.17 -3.41
CA VAL A 164 21.63 22.75 -4.01
C VAL A 164 22.32 24.01 -4.52
N GLY A 165 23.22 24.54 -3.73
CA GLY A 165 24.13 25.62 -4.10
C GLY A 165 25.48 25.08 -4.57
N LEU A 166 26.49 25.97 -4.64
CA LEU A 166 27.83 25.68 -5.17
C LEU A 166 28.51 24.48 -4.46
N GLU A 167 28.48 24.44 -3.13
CA GLU A 167 29.11 23.38 -2.34
C GLU A 167 28.40 22.05 -2.54
N GLN A 168 27.07 22.04 -2.43
CA GLN A 168 26.27 20.82 -2.59
C GLN A 168 26.33 20.26 -4.00
N LEU A 169 26.41 21.11 -5.03
CA LEU A 169 26.62 20.70 -6.41
C LEU A 169 27.98 20.01 -6.57
N PHE A 170 29.04 20.62 -6.04
CA PHE A 170 30.38 20.05 -6.07
C PHE A 170 30.46 18.72 -5.30
N ASP A 171 29.89 18.65 -4.09
CA ASP A 171 29.87 17.42 -3.28
C ASP A 171 29.13 16.27 -3.98
N SER A 172 28.05 16.59 -4.71
CA SER A 172 27.21 15.59 -5.36
C SER A 172 27.72 15.15 -6.72
N LYS A 173 28.28 16.07 -7.53
CA LYS A 173 28.71 15.82 -8.92
C LYS A 173 30.23 15.81 -9.11
N GLY A 174 30.99 16.34 -8.17
CA GLY A 174 32.47 16.43 -8.25
C GLY A 174 32.96 17.48 -9.25
N VAL A 175 32.10 18.40 -9.69
CA VAL A 175 32.41 19.45 -10.67
C VAL A 175 31.79 20.78 -10.26
N ARG A 176 32.34 21.88 -10.74
CA ARG A 176 31.77 23.22 -10.56
C ARG A 176 30.69 23.49 -11.62
N PRO A 177 29.81 24.51 -11.43
CA PRO A 177 28.76 24.84 -12.40
C PRO A 177 29.27 25.01 -13.82
N GLU A 178 30.40 25.67 -14.01
CA GLU A 178 31.00 25.93 -15.33
C GLU A 178 31.43 24.65 -16.06
N GLN A 179 31.64 23.57 -15.30
CA GLN A 179 32.02 22.25 -15.82
C GLN A 179 30.83 21.30 -15.99
N VAL A 180 29.60 21.70 -15.63
CA VAL A 180 28.40 20.82 -15.73
C VAL A 180 28.13 20.46 -17.20
N VAL A 181 28.23 21.43 -18.12
CA VAL A 181 28.06 21.19 -19.53
C VAL A 181 29.11 20.17 -20.03
N ASP A 182 30.36 20.32 -19.65
CA ASP A 182 31.45 19.41 -20.04
C ASP A 182 31.24 18.00 -19.42
N LEU A 183 30.80 17.92 -18.16
CA LEU A 183 30.46 16.66 -17.50
C LEU A 183 29.39 15.90 -18.28
N LEU A 184 28.26 16.58 -18.59
CA LEU A 184 27.13 15.99 -19.32
C LEU A 184 27.51 15.60 -20.74
N SER A 185 28.33 16.39 -21.39
CA SER A 185 28.81 16.12 -22.78
C SER A 185 29.69 14.87 -22.85
N LEU A 186 30.52 14.63 -21.80
CA LEU A 186 31.35 13.44 -21.72
C LEU A 186 30.56 12.18 -21.40
N MET A 187 29.56 12.30 -20.51
CA MET A 187 28.72 11.18 -20.11
C MET A 187 27.67 10.80 -21.15
N GLY A 188 27.17 11.78 -21.88
CA GLY A 188 25.91 11.68 -22.62
C GLY A 188 24.70 11.57 -21.73
N ASP A 189 23.52 11.51 -22.33
CA ASP A 189 22.26 11.29 -21.67
C ASP A 189 21.38 10.29 -22.41
N SER A 190 21.18 9.14 -21.80
CA SER A 190 20.33 8.11 -22.39
C SER A 190 18.83 8.45 -22.31
N ALA A 191 18.40 9.34 -21.40
CA ALA A 191 17.01 9.76 -21.27
C ALA A 191 16.61 10.68 -22.42
N ASP A 192 17.54 11.51 -22.91
CA ASP A 192 17.33 12.46 -23.98
C ASP A 192 18.00 12.05 -25.30
N ASN A 193 18.55 10.83 -25.31
CA ASN A 193 19.32 10.30 -26.45
C ASN A 193 20.52 11.17 -26.84
N VAL A 194 21.16 11.83 -25.85
CA VAL A 194 22.37 12.61 -26.09
C VAL A 194 23.58 11.69 -26.13
N PRO A 195 24.39 11.69 -27.20
CA PRO A 195 25.55 10.82 -27.33
C PRO A 195 26.64 11.21 -26.33
N GLY A 196 27.34 10.20 -25.75
CA GLY A 196 28.46 10.39 -24.85
C GLY A 196 29.66 9.50 -25.21
N VAL A 197 30.72 9.56 -24.41
CA VAL A 197 31.90 8.71 -24.59
C VAL A 197 31.64 7.31 -24.00
N PRO A 198 31.72 6.23 -24.80
CA PRO A 198 31.49 4.88 -24.32
C PRO A 198 32.42 4.51 -23.14
N GLY A 199 31.82 4.10 -22.03
CA GLY A 199 32.51 3.70 -20.79
C GLY A 199 32.94 4.87 -19.89
N VAL A 200 32.57 6.10 -20.20
CA VAL A 200 32.79 7.29 -19.38
C VAL A 200 31.47 7.61 -18.63
N GLY A 201 31.39 7.21 -17.37
CA GLY A 201 30.29 7.56 -16.47
C GLY A 201 30.64 8.78 -15.60
N PRO A 202 29.69 9.19 -14.69
CA PRO A 202 29.81 10.43 -13.89
C PRO A 202 31.15 10.58 -13.16
N LYS A 203 31.57 9.53 -12.45
CA LYS A 203 32.83 9.55 -11.69
C LYS A 203 34.07 9.69 -12.58
N THR A 204 34.03 9.05 -13.76
CA THR A 204 35.16 9.12 -14.68
C THR A 204 35.23 10.48 -15.34
N ALA A 205 34.09 11.05 -15.78
CA ALA A 205 34.01 12.37 -16.35
C ALA A 205 34.45 13.45 -15.32
N ALA A 206 33.95 13.39 -14.09
CA ALA A 206 34.38 14.31 -13.03
C ALA A 206 35.88 14.23 -12.73
N SER A 207 36.44 13.01 -12.69
CA SER A 207 37.88 12.83 -12.49
C SER A 207 38.72 13.43 -13.63
N LEU A 208 38.29 13.26 -14.89
CA LEU A 208 38.94 13.87 -16.04
C LEU A 208 38.88 15.40 -16.01
N LEU A 209 37.72 15.95 -15.63
CA LEU A 209 37.55 17.40 -15.53
C LEU A 209 38.30 17.99 -14.32
N ALA A 210 38.45 17.25 -13.24
CA ALA A 210 39.30 17.66 -12.12
C ALA A 210 40.79 17.71 -12.49
N GLU A 211 41.25 16.79 -13.36
CA GLU A 211 42.64 16.69 -13.78
C GLU A 211 42.98 17.66 -14.92
N PHE A 212 42.11 17.79 -15.90
CA PHE A 212 42.38 18.55 -17.16
C PHE A 212 41.58 19.85 -17.30
N GLY A 213 40.66 20.14 -16.37
CA GLY A 213 39.93 21.40 -16.28
C GLY A 213 38.70 21.49 -17.19
N SER A 214 38.81 21.14 -18.46
CA SER A 214 37.74 21.23 -19.46
C SER A 214 37.84 20.13 -20.53
N ILE A 215 36.82 20.02 -21.40
CA ILE A 215 36.85 19.13 -22.57
C ILE A 215 38.05 19.46 -23.48
N GLU A 216 38.32 20.72 -23.69
CA GLU A 216 39.50 21.17 -24.48
C GLU A 216 40.79 20.64 -23.84
N GLY A 217 40.95 20.84 -22.53
CA GLY A 217 42.12 20.36 -21.77
C GLY A 217 42.27 18.83 -21.82
N ILE A 218 41.17 18.09 -21.84
CA ILE A 218 41.18 16.62 -22.00
C ILE A 218 41.69 16.25 -23.38
N TYR A 219 41.21 16.89 -24.46
CA TYR A 219 41.60 16.59 -25.82
C TYR A 219 43.03 17.06 -26.17
N GLU A 220 43.49 18.12 -25.52
CA GLU A 220 44.89 18.57 -25.65
C GLU A 220 45.89 17.63 -24.98
N ASN A 221 45.43 16.85 -24.01
CA ASN A 221 46.27 15.93 -23.23
C ASN A 221 45.89 14.44 -23.42
N LEU A 222 45.29 14.08 -24.54
CA LEU A 222 44.90 12.70 -24.85
C LEU A 222 46.07 11.71 -24.77
N ASP A 223 47.28 12.13 -25.08
CA ASP A 223 48.50 11.34 -24.97
C ASP A 223 48.83 10.88 -23.56
N LYS A 224 48.32 11.62 -22.56
CA LYS A 224 48.46 11.27 -21.11
C LYS A 224 47.41 10.25 -20.67
N ILE A 225 46.30 10.11 -21.37
CA ILE A 225 45.18 9.22 -21.03
C ILE A 225 45.37 7.87 -21.71
N LYS A 226 45.99 6.91 -21.03
CA LYS A 226 46.39 5.61 -21.62
C LYS A 226 45.22 4.61 -21.65
N GLY A 227 45.30 3.69 -22.66
CA GLY A 227 44.44 2.53 -22.82
C GLY A 227 43.05 2.85 -23.38
N LYS A 228 42.08 1.95 -23.20
CA LYS A 228 40.74 2.02 -23.82
C LYS A 228 39.99 3.33 -23.60
N LYS A 229 40.28 4.08 -22.49
CA LYS A 229 39.66 5.37 -22.25
C LYS A 229 40.15 6.46 -23.20
N GLY A 230 41.46 6.54 -23.45
CA GLY A 230 42.02 7.48 -24.39
C GLY A 230 41.54 7.21 -25.83
N GLU A 231 41.48 5.92 -26.24
CA GLU A 231 40.95 5.49 -27.52
C GLU A 231 39.47 5.87 -27.70
N ALA A 232 38.64 5.62 -26.64
CA ALA A 232 37.21 5.97 -26.67
C ALA A 232 37.00 7.49 -26.76
N LEU A 233 37.74 8.29 -25.98
CA LEU A 233 37.70 9.75 -26.07
C LEU A 233 38.10 10.25 -27.49
N ALA A 234 39.19 9.73 -28.04
CA ALA A 234 39.64 10.11 -29.39
C ALA A 234 38.58 9.79 -30.46
N ALA A 235 37.93 8.61 -30.36
CA ALA A 235 36.90 8.18 -31.30
C ALA A 235 35.57 8.94 -31.15
N SER A 236 35.33 9.54 -30.01
CA SER A 236 34.04 10.21 -29.67
C SER A 236 34.08 11.74 -29.80
N LYS A 237 35.12 12.33 -30.42
CA LYS A 237 35.30 13.77 -30.46
C LYS A 237 34.11 14.52 -31.07
N ASP A 238 33.56 14.03 -32.15
CA ASP A 238 32.42 14.64 -32.82
C ASP A 238 31.12 14.44 -32.05
N ALA A 239 30.97 13.28 -31.43
CA ALA A 239 29.83 12.99 -30.56
C ALA A 239 29.80 13.91 -29.30
N VAL A 240 30.95 14.14 -28.67
CA VAL A 240 31.08 15.08 -27.54
C VAL A 240 30.83 16.53 -28.00
N ALA A 241 31.28 16.91 -29.19
CA ALA A 241 31.02 18.25 -29.75
C ALA A 241 29.51 18.47 -30.02
N LEU A 242 28.81 17.44 -30.50
CA LEU A 242 27.36 17.45 -30.68
C LEU A 242 26.65 17.50 -29.32
N ALA A 243 27.01 16.60 -28.39
CA ALA A 243 26.45 16.55 -27.05
C ALA A 243 26.53 17.91 -26.33
N ARG A 244 27.68 18.60 -26.43
CA ARG A 244 27.88 19.93 -25.85
C ARG A 244 26.90 20.99 -26.37
N LYS A 245 26.51 20.89 -27.65
CA LYS A 245 25.50 21.78 -28.24
C LYS A 245 24.08 21.43 -27.75
N LEU A 246 23.80 20.15 -27.48
CA LEU A 246 22.50 19.67 -27.04
C LEU A 246 22.26 19.94 -25.57
N VAL A 247 23.27 19.80 -24.69
CA VAL A 247 23.12 19.98 -23.22
C VAL A 247 23.31 21.41 -22.75
N ARG A 248 23.90 22.29 -23.56
CA ARG A 248 24.05 23.70 -23.19
C ARG A 248 22.70 24.41 -23.27
N LEU A 249 22.32 25.04 -22.19
CA LEU A 249 21.10 25.83 -22.12
C LEU A 249 21.30 27.19 -22.82
N LYS A 250 20.23 27.64 -23.48
CA LYS A 250 20.16 28.94 -24.17
C LYS A 250 19.63 29.98 -23.20
N ASP A 251 20.37 31.06 -22.97
CA ASP A 251 20.06 32.11 -21.99
C ASP A 251 19.66 33.45 -22.65
N ASP A 252 19.39 33.41 -23.96
CA ASP A 252 19.07 34.57 -24.81
C ASP A 252 17.78 34.37 -25.62
N CYS A 253 16.84 33.55 -25.14
CA CYS A 253 15.58 33.31 -25.84
C CYS A 253 14.74 34.57 -25.97
N GLU A 254 14.18 34.81 -27.17
CA GLU A 254 13.31 35.96 -27.44
C GLU A 254 11.87 35.65 -26.98
N PHE A 255 11.40 36.34 -25.94
CA PHE A 255 10.01 36.34 -25.50
C PHE A 255 9.69 37.61 -24.74
N THR A 256 8.39 38.03 -24.76
CA THR A 256 7.89 39.20 -24.05
C THR A 256 7.40 38.78 -22.66
N PHE A 257 8.10 39.20 -21.63
CA PHE A 257 7.71 39.04 -20.23
C PHE A 257 8.28 40.22 -19.43
N ASP A 258 7.42 40.87 -18.64
CA ASP A 258 7.81 41.89 -17.70
C ASP A 258 8.05 41.22 -16.34
N GLU A 259 9.30 41.26 -15.87
CA GLU A 259 9.70 40.62 -14.60
C GLU A 259 8.88 41.11 -13.39
N THR A 260 8.31 42.30 -13.47
CA THR A 260 7.40 42.81 -12.41
C THR A 260 6.11 41.99 -12.28
N GLN A 261 5.75 41.22 -13.31
CA GLN A 261 4.60 40.29 -13.29
C GLN A 261 4.89 39.09 -12.40
N ALA A 262 6.16 38.73 -12.20
CA ALA A 262 6.56 37.63 -11.31
C ALA A 262 6.26 37.94 -9.84
N ARG A 263 6.05 39.18 -9.45
CA ARG A 263 5.75 39.59 -8.07
C ARG A 263 4.54 38.79 -7.55
N PHE A 264 4.75 38.02 -6.49
CA PHE A 264 3.70 37.26 -5.86
C PHE A 264 2.80 38.15 -5.02
N ASP A 265 1.64 38.52 -5.60
CA ASP A 265 0.64 39.36 -4.98
C ASP A 265 -0.66 38.57 -4.76
N ARG A 266 -0.99 38.34 -3.50
CA ARG A 266 -2.22 37.64 -3.08
C ARG A 266 -3.50 38.30 -3.58
N ALA A 267 -3.49 39.63 -3.80
CA ALA A 267 -4.63 40.36 -4.31
C ALA A 267 -4.95 40.04 -5.79
N ARG A 268 -4.03 39.41 -6.52
CA ARG A 268 -4.29 38.94 -7.89
C ARG A 268 -5.09 37.64 -7.93
N CYS A 269 -5.24 36.94 -6.81
CA CYS A 269 -5.97 35.66 -6.73
C CYS A 269 -7.49 35.93 -6.78
N ASP A 270 -8.19 35.31 -7.73
CA ASP A 270 -9.65 35.19 -7.71
C ASP A 270 -10.05 34.08 -6.71
N LEU A 271 -9.93 34.40 -5.42
CA LEU A 271 -10.14 33.43 -4.34
C LEU A 271 -11.52 32.75 -4.39
N PRO A 272 -12.64 33.45 -4.64
CA PRO A 272 -13.95 32.80 -4.77
C PRO A 272 -14.00 31.74 -5.85
N LYS A 273 -13.44 32.01 -7.05
CA LYS A 273 -13.40 31.01 -8.12
C LYS A 273 -12.39 29.91 -7.86
N LEU A 274 -11.25 30.20 -7.25
CA LEU A 274 -10.29 29.18 -6.83
C LEU A 274 -10.90 28.22 -5.82
N LEU A 275 -11.64 28.71 -4.83
CA LEU A 275 -12.33 27.85 -3.85
C LEU A 275 -13.41 26.98 -4.50
N GLU A 276 -14.13 27.51 -5.48
CA GLU A 276 -15.12 26.76 -6.24
C GLU A 276 -14.45 25.71 -7.15
N PHE A 277 -13.38 26.06 -7.84
CA PHE A 277 -12.57 25.12 -8.62
C PHE A 277 -12.07 23.95 -7.78
N LEU A 278 -11.47 24.22 -6.61
CA LEU A 278 -11.02 23.19 -5.69
C LEU A 278 -12.18 22.35 -5.10
N ARG A 279 -13.38 22.93 -4.97
CA ARG A 279 -14.59 22.20 -4.56
C ARG A 279 -15.04 21.22 -5.63
N ILE A 280 -15.06 21.65 -6.89
CA ILE A 280 -15.43 20.80 -8.04
C ILE A 280 -14.47 19.60 -8.14
N LEU A 281 -13.18 19.81 -7.92
CA LEU A 281 -12.18 18.75 -7.95
C LEU A 281 -12.15 17.88 -6.66
N GLY A 282 -12.97 18.20 -5.64
CA GLY A 282 -13.04 17.44 -4.39
C GLY A 282 -11.90 17.73 -3.39
N PHE A 283 -11.14 18.81 -3.57
CA PHE A 283 -9.94 19.11 -2.79
C PHE A 283 -10.23 19.93 -1.52
N ASN A 284 -11.02 19.40 -0.61
CA ASN A 284 -11.45 20.11 0.61
C ASN A 284 -10.28 20.62 1.48
N ARG A 285 -9.20 19.83 1.60
CA ARG A 285 -8.01 20.27 2.33
C ARG A 285 -7.35 21.47 1.66
N LEU A 286 -7.15 21.42 0.34
CA LEU A 286 -6.52 22.50 -0.42
C LEU A 286 -7.38 23.77 -0.44
N ARG A 287 -8.71 23.67 -0.33
CA ARG A 287 -9.59 24.84 -0.14
C ARG A 287 -9.27 25.60 1.15
N ASN A 288 -9.09 24.89 2.26
CA ASN A 288 -8.72 25.52 3.53
C ASN A 288 -7.32 26.16 3.44
N GLU A 289 -6.37 25.47 2.80
CA GLU A 289 -5.03 25.99 2.56
C GLU A 289 -5.03 27.22 1.63
N ALA A 290 -5.86 27.23 0.58
CA ALA A 290 -6.04 28.40 -0.29
C ALA A 290 -6.60 29.60 0.50
N GLN A 291 -7.57 29.37 1.38
CA GLN A 291 -8.12 30.40 2.25
C GLN A 291 -7.07 30.99 3.21
N GLU A 292 -6.15 30.16 3.72
CA GLU A 292 -5.04 30.62 4.58
C GLU A 292 -3.99 31.41 3.78
N ILE A 293 -3.68 30.99 2.55
CA ILE A 293 -2.64 31.63 1.73
C ILE A 293 -3.13 32.94 1.11
N PHE A 294 -4.35 32.98 0.60
CA PHE A 294 -4.88 34.10 -0.22
C PHE A 294 -5.96 34.91 0.47
N GLY A 295 -6.49 34.50 1.64
CA GLY A 295 -7.53 35.23 2.37
C GLY A 295 -6.99 36.40 3.21
N ASP A 296 -7.82 37.43 3.45
CA ASP A 296 -7.45 38.67 4.15
C ASP A 296 -7.23 38.53 5.68
N GLY A 297 -7.08 37.35 6.23
CA GLY A 297 -6.81 37.16 7.67
C GLY A 297 -7.96 37.51 8.62
N THR A 298 -9.08 37.99 8.12
CA THR A 298 -10.32 38.20 8.88
C THR A 298 -11.16 36.92 8.77
N ARG A 299 -11.34 36.21 9.86
CA ARG A 299 -12.36 35.17 9.98
C ARG A 299 -13.71 35.79 9.73
N ALA A 300 -14.21 35.73 8.53
CA ALA A 300 -15.63 35.94 8.25
C ALA A 300 -16.34 34.66 8.71
N ASP A 301 -17.12 34.77 9.79
CA ASP A 301 -18.15 33.81 10.11
C ASP A 301 -19.05 33.68 8.88
N ALA A 302 -19.01 32.54 8.21
CA ALA A 302 -19.91 32.25 7.10
C ALA A 302 -21.34 32.21 7.64
N PRO A 303 -22.30 32.91 7.03
CA PRO A 303 -23.71 32.79 7.39
C PRO A 303 -24.16 31.38 6.99
N THR A 304 -24.58 30.61 7.99
CA THR A 304 -25.33 29.37 7.76
C THR A 304 -26.68 29.73 7.16
N ASP A 305 -26.97 29.28 5.95
CA ASP A 305 -28.29 29.30 5.32
C ASP A 305 -29.30 28.44 6.12
N ALA A 306 -29.72 28.94 7.29
CA ALA A 306 -30.71 28.29 8.14
C ALA A 306 -31.78 29.27 8.68
N ASP A 307 -31.89 30.50 8.13
CA ASP A 307 -32.86 31.54 8.61
C ASP A 307 -33.85 32.04 7.54
N ALA A 308 -34.28 31.17 6.64
CA ALA A 308 -35.34 31.51 5.68
C ALA A 308 -36.62 30.66 5.82
N ALA A 309 -36.98 30.19 7.00
CA ALA A 309 -38.32 29.63 7.22
C ALA A 309 -38.73 29.56 8.69
N ARG A 310 -38.92 30.68 9.38
CA ARG A 310 -39.81 30.72 10.55
C ARG A 310 -40.33 32.15 10.75
N GLY A 311 -41.46 32.40 10.15
CA GLY A 311 -42.34 33.51 10.48
C GLY A 311 -43.01 33.29 11.84
N ASP A 312 -42.90 34.32 12.65
CA ASP A 312 -43.84 34.83 13.62
C ASP A 312 -44.79 33.90 14.37
N ARG A 313 -44.56 33.79 15.71
CA ARG A 313 -45.61 33.78 16.76
C ARG A 313 -45.03 33.89 18.17
N GLY A 314 -45.27 35.06 18.76
CA GLY A 314 -45.77 35.23 20.14
C GLY A 314 -44.87 34.90 21.33
N LYS A 315 -44.31 35.94 21.98
CA LYS A 315 -43.98 35.91 23.46
C LYS A 315 -45.23 35.76 24.30
N PRO A 316 -45.17 35.23 25.57
CA PRO A 316 -44.87 36.12 26.67
C PRO A 316 -44.03 35.54 27.83
N SER A 317 -43.25 36.42 28.40
CA SER A 317 -42.92 36.75 29.80
C SER A 317 -43.08 35.72 30.95
N GLY A 318 -42.05 35.67 31.79
CA GLY A 318 -42.12 35.16 33.17
C GLY A 318 -40.76 35.16 33.88
N LYS A 319 -40.54 36.16 34.73
CA LYS A 319 -39.41 36.30 35.66
C LYS A 319 -39.54 35.38 36.85
N VAL A 320 -38.42 35.06 37.47
CA VAL A 320 -38.03 35.04 38.91
C VAL A 320 -36.92 33.98 39.04
N GLY A 321 -35.67 34.14 39.43
CA GLY A 321 -35.14 34.87 40.58
C GLY A 321 -34.51 33.82 41.54
N GLY A 322 -33.19 33.88 41.77
CA GLY A 322 -32.60 33.11 42.88
C GLY A 322 -31.07 32.85 42.72
N LYS A 323 -30.29 33.71 43.35
CA LYS A 323 -28.83 33.55 43.60
C LYS A 323 -28.54 32.41 44.62
N VAL A 324 -27.34 31.84 44.49
CA VAL A 324 -26.25 31.57 45.47
C VAL A 324 -25.36 30.47 44.83
N GLY A 325 -24.10 30.58 44.45
CA GLY A 325 -22.94 30.98 45.23
C GLY A 325 -22.06 29.72 45.49
N GLY A 326 -20.87 29.58 44.81
CA GLY A 326 -19.91 28.59 45.17
C GLY A 326 -18.82 28.38 44.09
N LYS A 327 -17.67 28.98 44.29
CA LYS A 327 -16.41 28.77 43.54
C LYS A 327 -15.91 27.33 43.80
N VAL A 328 -15.26 26.71 42.80
CA VAL A 328 -13.85 26.27 42.75
C VAL A 328 -13.59 25.39 41.53
N GLY A 329 -12.52 25.66 40.79
CA GLY A 329 -11.61 24.69 40.22
C GLY A 329 -11.72 24.30 38.79
N GLY A 330 -10.87 24.91 38.00
CA GLY A 330 -9.97 24.40 36.93
C GLY A 330 -10.51 23.32 35.98
N LYS A 331 -10.80 23.76 34.75
CA LYS A 331 -10.90 22.84 33.61
C LYS A 331 -9.87 23.21 32.55
N VAL A 332 -8.98 22.28 32.33
CA VAL A 332 -8.27 22.20 31.03
C VAL A 332 -9.04 21.16 30.23
N VAL A 333 -9.70 21.60 29.18
CA VAL A 333 -10.29 20.71 28.18
C VAL A 333 -9.30 20.65 27.02
N GLY A 334 -8.58 19.54 26.92
CA GLY A 334 -7.83 19.21 25.72
C GLY A 334 -8.81 18.79 24.62
N LYS A 335 -8.84 19.56 23.53
CA LYS A 335 -9.43 19.12 22.29
C LYS A 335 -8.57 18.04 21.67
N ALA A 336 -9.09 16.83 21.57
CA ALA A 336 -8.56 15.81 20.69
C ALA A 336 -8.81 16.25 19.25
N SER A 337 -7.76 16.60 18.53
CA SER A 337 -7.78 16.67 17.09
C SER A 337 -7.84 15.24 16.56
N ARG A 338 -8.91 14.88 15.90
CA ARG A 338 -8.94 13.71 15.02
C ARG A 338 -8.05 14.01 13.82
N ASP A 339 -6.90 13.38 13.80
CA ASP A 339 -6.11 13.22 12.59
C ASP A 339 -6.78 12.09 11.79
N ASP A 340 -7.52 12.46 10.76
CA ASP A 340 -7.94 11.53 9.73
C ASP A 340 -6.70 11.22 8.88
N GLY A 341 -5.94 10.23 9.35
CA GLY A 341 -4.89 9.62 8.56
C GLY A 341 -5.52 8.90 7.37
N ALA A 342 -5.40 9.49 6.19
CA ALA A 342 -5.61 8.78 4.95
C ALA A 342 -4.76 7.51 4.98
N GLY A 343 -5.43 6.37 5.00
CA GLY A 343 -4.81 5.07 5.06
C GLY A 343 -3.87 4.89 3.86
N THR A 344 -2.61 4.72 4.15
CA THR A 344 -1.70 4.07 3.22
C THR A 344 -2.13 2.61 3.14
N LEU A 345 -3.02 2.30 2.22
CA LEU A 345 -3.20 0.97 1.67
C LEU A 345 -1.86 0.57 1.02
N PHE A 346 -1.23 -0.43 1.54
CA PHE A 346 -0.02 -1.15 1.17
C PHE A 346 1.10 -1.02 2.20
N ALA A 347 0.84 -1.61 3.40
CA ALA A 347 1.90 -2.37 4.03
C ALA A 347 1.93 -3.73 3.33
N PRO A 348 3.07 -4.21 2.86
CA PRO A 348 3.19 -5.60 2.49
C PRO A 348 2.82 -6.44 3.73
N PRO A 349 2.15 -7.59 3.56
CA PRO A 349 1.86 -8.45 4.70
C PRO A 349 3.17 -8.69 5.43
N ALA A 350 3.17 -8.43 6.72
CA ALA A 350 4.27 -8.78 7.57
C ALA A 350 4.50 -10.27 7.36
N ASP A 351 5.66 -10.63 6.82
CA ASP A 351 6.08 -12.01 6.75
C ASP A 351 6.06 -12.55 8.18
N ALA A 352 5.00 -13.25 8.50
CA ALA A 352 4.92 -14.03 9.71
C ALA A 352 5.75 -15.29 9.50
N SER A 353 7.05 -15.10 9.38
CA SER A 353 7.97 -16.21 9.53
C SER A 353 8.12 -16.49 11.01
N HIS A 354 7.96 -17.73 11.38
CA HIS A 354 8.32 -18.20 12.69
C HIS A 354 9.72 -17.73 13.11
N GLY A 355 9.80 -17.06 14.24
CA GLY A 355 10.94 -17.00 15.13
C GLY A 355 12.26 -16.46 14.56
N GLY A 356 12.34 -15.22 14.23
CA GLY A 356 13.57 -14.45 14.10
C GLY A 356 13.20 -13.00 14.42
N GLU A 357 13.95 -12.33 15.25
CA GLU A 357 13.75 -10.94 15.58
C GLU A 357 13.54 -10.14 14.30
N GLY A 358 12.35 -9.54 14.18
CA GLY A 358 11.87 -9.02 12.92
C GLY A 358 12.59 -7.74 12.53
N GLU A 359 13.49 -7.83 11.60
CA GLU A 359 13.63 -6.74 10.65
C GLU A 359 12.49 -6.86 9.64
N SER A 360 11.55 -5.94 9.69
CA SER A 360 10.69 -5.69 8.57
C SER A 360 11.60 -5.38 7.38
N ALA A 361 11.64 -6.26 6.41
CA ALA A 361 12.12 -5.89 5.10
C ALA A 361 11.17 -4.80 4.61
N GLN A 362 11.53 -3.55 4.89
CA GLN A 362 10.98 -2.45 4.10
C GLN A 362 11.34 -2.78 2.66
N PRO A 363 10.41 -2.64 1.71
CA PRO A 363 10.79 -2.64 0.32
C PRO A 363 11.91 -1.61 0.22
N VAL A 364 13.05 -2.04 -0.29
CA VAL A 364 14.08 -1.13 -0.77
C VAL A 364 13.32 -0.20 -1.69
N ARG A 365 13.10 1.03 -1.25
CA ARG A 365 12.60 2.07 -2.14
C ARG A 365 13.59 2.07 -3.29
N ALA A 366 13.10 1.66 -4.44
CA ALA A 366 13.82 1.92 -5.67
C ALA A 366 14.18 3.40 -5.61
N SER A 367 15.47 3.69 -5.56
CA SER A 367 15.94 5.02 -5.89
C SER A 367 15.26 5.34 -7.20
N THR A 368 14.58 6.47 -7.26
CA THR A 368 14.00 7.00 -8.48
C THR A 368 15.15 7.34 -9.42
N HIS A 369 15.65 6.34 -10.09
CA HIS A 369 16.45 6.50 -11.29
C HIS A 369 15.64 5.88 -12.42
N GLU A 370 15.22 6.77 -13.30
CA GLU A 370 14.86 6.59 -14.69
C GLU A 370 14.30 5.21 -15.05
N ARG A 371 12.97 5.13 -15.18
CA ARG A 371 12.35 4.04 -15.91
C ARG A 371 12.61 4.29 -17.40
N ALA A 372 13.59 3.60 -17.92
CA ALA A 372 13.56 3.26 -19.33
C ALA A 372 12.28 2.43 -19.56
N SER A 373 11.47 2.83 -20.53
CA SER A 373 10.34 2.08 -21.02
C SER A 373 10.78 0.68 -21.42
N PHE A 374 10.01 -0.30 -20.97
CA PHE A 374 10.09 -1.66 -21.47
C PHE A 374 8.84 -1.93 -22.29
N GLY A 375 9.04 -2.02 -23.61
CA GLY A 375 8.22 -2.84 -24.44
C GLY A 375 8.31 -4.26 -23.88
N THR A 376 7.22 -4.74 -23.33
CA THR A 376 7.12 -6.10 -22.83
C THR A 376 6.86 -7.03 -24.02
N LEU A 377 7.42 -8.23 -23.98
CA LEU A 377 7.15 -9.34 -24.91
C LEU A 377 5.65 -9.77 -24.91
N PHE A 378 4.78 -8.98 -24.30
CA PHE A 378 3.33 -9.19 -24.18
C PHE A 378 2.50 -8.19 -24.95
N ASP A 379 3.12 -7.26 -25.70
CA ASP A 379 2.37 -6.30 -26.55
C ASP A 379 1.65 -6.97 -27.74
N ASP A 380 2.00 -8.20 -28.08
CA ASP A 380 1.32 -8.95 -29.14
C ASP A 380 0.01 -9.67 -28.72
N VAL A 381 -0.40 -9.57 -27.44
CA VAL A 381 -1.67 -10.18 -26.97
C VAL A 381 -2.61 -9.15 -26.31
N ALA A 382 -2.20 -7.91 -26.14
CA ALA A 382 -2.95 -6.88 -25.40
C ALA A 382 -3.43 -5.69 -26.25
N ASP A 383 -3.18 -5.66 -27.56
CA ASP A 383 -3.79 -4.68 -28.49
C ASP A 383 -5.18 -5.13 -29.02
N ALA A 384 -5.97 -5.80 -28.17
CA ALA A 384 -7.38 -5.58 -28.27
C ALA A 384 -7.63 -4.17 -27.70
N VAL A 385 -7.87 -3.21 -28.58
CA VAL A 385 -8.37 -1.86 -28.29
C VAL A 385 -9.32 -1.98 -27.10
N LYS A 386 -8.94 -1.44 -25.91
CA LYS A 386 -9.87 -1.38 -24.77
C LYS A 386 -11.12 -0.70 -25.31
N PRO A 387 -12.28 -1.35 -25.26
CA PRO A 387 -13.51 -0.70 -25.71
C PRO A 387 -13.69 0.58 -24.91
N PRO A 388 -14.22 1.64 -25.52
CA PRO A 388 -14.49 2.87 -24.77
C PRO A 388 -15.38 2.51 -23.58
N VAL A 389 -15.04 2.98 -22.38
CA VAL A 389 -15.82 2.77 -21.16
C VAL A 389 -17.24 3.26 -21.43
N SER A 390 -18.21 2.35 -21.46
CA SER A 390 -19.60 2.64 -21.77
C SER A 390 -20.47 2.38 -20.54
N ALA A 391 -21.53 3.17 -20.36
CA ALA A 391 -22.60 2.82 -19.44
C ALA A 391 -23.36 1.62 -20.01
N ARG A 392 -23.57 0.58 -19.19
CA ARG A 392 -24.36 -0.60 -19.59
C ARG A 392 -25.86 -0.33 -19.35
N THR A 393 -26.67 -0.49 -20.35
CA THR A 393 -28.12 -0.37 -20.18
C THR A 393 -28.68 -1.76 -19.87
N ILE A 394 -29.27 -1.93 -18.69
CA ILE A 394 -29.82 -3.19 -18.20
C ILE A 394 -31.32 -3.03 -18.03
N ALA A 395 -32.10 -3.97 -18.59
CA ALA A 395 -33.52 -4.05 -18.30
C ALA A 395 -33.71 -4.57 -16.87
N HIS A 396 -34.38 -3.81 -16.02
CA HIS A 396 -34.64 -4.25 -14.66
C HIS A 396 -36.10 -4.20 -14.29
N GLU A 397 -36.52 -5.16 -13.46
CA GLU A 397 -37.86 -5.24 -12.90
C GLU A 397 -37.80 -5.15 -11.37
N VAL A 398 -38.67 -4.30 -10.80
CA VAL A 398 -38.83 -4.20 -9.35
C VAL A 398 -39.97 -5.12 -8.90
N VAL A 399 -39.62 -6.16 -8.16
CA VAL A 399 -40.55 -7.19 -7.69
C VAL A 399 -41.26 -6.71 -6.41
N ARG A 400 -42.52 -6.29 -6.52
CA ARG A 400 -43.31 -5.68 -5.44
C ARG A 400 -44.43 -6.55 -4.87
N THR A 401 -44.67 -7.73 -5.46
CA THR A 401 -45.73 -8.61 -5.02
C THR A 401 -45.23 -10.04 -4.82
N SER A 402 -45.87 -10.80 -3.91
CA SER A 402 -45.55 -12.21 -3.70
C SER A 402 -45.78 -13.08 -4.97
N ALA A 403 -46.72 -12.70 -5.82
CA ALA A 403 -46.97 -13.41 -7.09
C ALA A 403 -45.82 -13.21 -8.09
N ALA A 404 -45.33 -11.97 -8.25
CA ALA A 404 -44.14 -11.66 -9.06
C ALA A 404 -42.88 -12.34 -8.49
N LEU A 405 -42.74 -12.36 -7.17
CA LEU A 405 -41.64 -13.06 -6.53
C LEU A 405 -41.67 -14.57 -6.76
N ALA A 406 -42.83 -15.19 -6.68
CA ALA A 406 -42.99 -16.60 -7.01
C ALA A 406 -42.67 -16.91 -8.48
N ALA A 407 -43.03 -16.00 -9.40
CA ALA A 407 -42.69 -16.13 -10.83
C ALA A 407 -41.14 -16.02 -11.03
N LEU A 408 -40.47 -15.07 -10.36
CA LEU A 408 -39.02 -14.97 -10.36
C LEU A 408 -38.36 -16.27 -9.85
N VAL A 409 -38.83 -16.81 -8.71
CA VAL A 409 -38.33 -18.08 -8.15
C VAL A 409 -38.51 -19.24 -9.15
N ALA A 410 -39.62 -19.31 -9.84
CA ALA A 410 -39.86 -20.33 -10.88
C ALA A 410 -38.89 -20.15 -12.07
N GLY A 411 -38.63 -18.90 -12.49
CA GLY A 411 -37.68 -18.57 -13.54
C GLY A 411 -36.24 -18.99 -13.17
N VAL A 412 -35.79 -18.66 -11.98
CA VAL A 412 -34.46 -19.05 -11.45
C VAL A 412 -34.33 -20.58 -11.36
N ARG A 413 -35.36 -21.28 -10.86
CA ARG A 413 -35.36 -22.75 -10.83
C ARG A 413 -35.30 -23.38 -12.22
N SER A 414 -36.01 -22.79 -13.19
CA SER A 414 -35.99 -23.25 -14.60
C SER A 414 -34.60 -23.05 -15.22
N ALA A 415 -33.93 -21.92 -14.90
CA ALA A 415 -32.58 -21.64 -15.37
C ALA A 415 -31.51 -22.50 -14.66
N GLY A 416 -31.79 -23.03 -13.46
CA GLY A 416 -30.88 -23.83 -12.65
C GLY A 416 -29.72 -23.04 -12.06
N ARG A 417 -29.65 -21.72 -12.34
CA ARG A 417 -28.59 -20.80 -11.84
C ARG A 417 -29.10 -19.38 -11.78
N CYS A 418 -28.47 -18.57 -10.89
CA CYS A 418 -28.65 -17.12 -10.91
C CYS A 418 -27.39 -16.43 -10.36
N SER A 419 -27.17 -15.20 -10.77
CA SER A 419 -26.40 -14.24 -9.96
C SER A 419 -27.32 -13.69 -8.88
N PHE A 420 -26.71 -13.40 -7.70
CA PHE A 420 -27.39 -12.98 -6.50
C PHE A 420 -26.53 -11.97 -5.74
N ASP A 421 -27.16 -10.91 -5.23
CA ASP A 421 -26.52 -9.89 -4.42
C ASP A 421 -27.50 -9.37 -3.36
N THR A 422 -27.02 -8.85 -2.23
CA THR A 422 -27.82 -8.29 -1.14
C THR A 422 -27.51 -6.84 -0.87
N GLU A 423 -28.54 -6.03 -0.77
CA GLU A 423 -28.48 -4.67 -0.28
C GLU A 423 -28.83 -4.59 1.20
N THR A 424 -28.05 -3.80 1.96
CA THR A 424 -28.11 -3.86 3.42
C THR A 424 -28.16 -2.49 4.09
N THR A 425 -28.60 -2.48 5.36
CA THR A 425 -28.70 -1.27 6.19
C THR A 425 -27.34 -0.79 6.68
N SER A 426 -26.30 -1.63 6.68
CA SER A 426 -24.94 -1.29 7.13
C SER A 426 -23.91 -2.28 6.56
N LEU A 427 -22.63 -1.94 6.65
CA LEU A 427 -21.51 -2.82 6.31
C LEU A 427 -21.08 -3.72 7.49
N ASP A 428 -21.68 -3.56 8.67
CA ASP A 428 -21.46 -4.44 9.83
C ASP A 428 -22.19 -5.76 9.61
N ARG A 429 -21.47 -6.80 9.19
CA ARG A 429 -21.99 -8.11 8.85
C ARG A 429 -22.76 -8.83 9.97
N ILE A 430 -22.54 -8.48 11.25
CA ILE A 430 -23.22 -9.09 12.39
C ILE A 430 -24.57 -8.42 12.64
N GLU A 431 -24.67 -7.10 12.40
CA GLU A 431 -25.87 -6.31 12.69
C GLU A 431 -26.63 -5.89 11.42
N ALA A 432 -26.02 -6.09 10.23
CA ALA A 432 -26.64 -5.75 8.94
C ALA A 432 -27.97 -6.48 8.75
N ARG A 433 -28.97 -5.72 8.26
CA ARG A 433 -30.28 -6.23 7.89
C ARG A 433 -30.51 -6.02 6.40
N LEU A 434 -31.29 -6.89 5.77
CA LEU A 434 -31.65 -6.78 4.37
C LEU A 434 -32.44 -5.49 4.10
N ALA A 435 -32.02 -4.75 3.07
CA ALA A 435 -32.78 -3.69 2.42
C ALA A 435 -33.44 -4.22 1.15
N GLY A 436 -32.76 -5.09 0.42
CA GLY A 436 -33.23 -5.73 -0.78
C GLY A 436 -32.35 -6.89 -1.24
N MET A 437 -32.78 -7.56 -2.29
CA MET A 437 -32.05 -8.64 -2.94
C MET A 437 -32.16 -8.51 -4.45
N SER A 438 -31.11 -8.72 -5.19
CA SER A 438 -31.10 -8.67 -6.65
C SER A 438 -30.74 -10.01 -7.26
N PHE A 439 -31.26 -10.26 -8.44
CA PHE A 439 -31.11 -11.51 -9.18
C PHE A 439 -30.90 -11.24 -10.67
N ALA A 440 -29.99 -12.01 -11.30
CA ALA A 440 -29.88 -12.07 -12.75
C ALA A 440 -29.69 -13.53 -13.19
N ILE A 441 -30.33 -13.94 -14.28
CA ILE A 441 -30.24 -15.29 -14.88
C ILE A 441 -29.58 -15.27 -16.26
N GLU A 442 -29.61 -14.12 -16.91
CA GLU A 442 -29.02 -13.86 -18.23
C GLU A 442 -28.45 -12.44 -18.30
N GLU A 443 -27.52 -12.19 -19.22
CA GLU A 443 -26.96 -10.86 -19.44
C GLU A 443 -28.01 -9.91 -20.00
N GLY A 444 -28.01 -8.65 -19.50
CA GLY A 444 -28.91 -7.58 -19.95
C GLY A 444 -30.26 -7.50 -19.22
N ALA A 445 -30.55 -8.42 -18.29
CA ALA A 445 -31.79 -8.42 -17.52
C ALA A 445 -31.56 -8.80 -16.05
N ALA A 446 -32.19 -8.06 -15.12
CA ALA A 446 -32.13 -8.34 -13.71
C ALA A 446 -33.40 -7.96 -12.95
N TRP A 447 -33.57 -8.51 -11.76
CA TRP A 447 -34.69 -8.26 -10.87
C TRP A 447 -34.20 -7.74 -9.52
N TYR A 448 -34.87 -6.71 -9.00
CA TYR A 448 -34.64 -6.23 -7.64
C TYR A 448 -35.89 -6.49 -6.77
N VAL A 449 -35.69 -7.11 -5.63
CA VAL A 449 -36.69 -7.44 -4.62
C VAL A 449 -36.48 -6.55 -3.40
N PRO A 450 -37.09 -5.35 -3.33
CA PRO A 450 -36.96 -4.50 -2.14
C PRO A 450 -37.77 -5.11 -0.97
N VAL A 451 -37.16 -5.14 0.21
CA VAL A 451 -37.79 -5.55 1.48
C VAL A 451 -37.78 -4.44 2.54
N ARG A 452 -37.08 -3.35 2.25
CA ARG A 452 -37.11 -2.09 3.00
C ARG A 452 -36.87 -0.93 2.04
N SER A 453 -37.70 0.10 2.12
CA SER A 453 -37.50 1.36 1.39
C SER A 453 -38.33 2.47 2.04
N PRO A 454 -38.06 3.75 1.74
CA PRO A 454 -38.92 4.85 2.19
C PRO A 454 -40.37 4.74 1.68
N GLU A 455 -40.55 4.15 0.50
CA GLU A 455 -41.86 3.93 -0.10
C GLU A 455 -42.52 2.62 0.40
N GLN A 456 -43.12 2.66 1.59
CA GLN A 456 -43.67 1.48 2.28
C GLN A 456 -44.64 0.63 1.48
N SER A 457 -45.36 1.22 0.51
CA SER A 457 -46.30 0.48 -0.36
C SER A 457 -45.60 -0.19 -1.55
N GLN A 458 -44.30 -0.03 -1.71
CA GLN A 458 -43.55 -0.46 -2.89
C GLN A 458 -42.49 -1.53 -2.60
N HIS A 459 -42.43 -2.03 -1.36
CA HIS A 459 -41.58 -3.15 -0.99
C HIS A 459 -42.38 -4.27 -0.33
N LEU A 460 -41.80 -5.47 -0.34
CA LEU A 460 -42.36 -6.64 0.34
C LEU A 460 -41.99 -6.61 1.83
N ASP A 461 -42.81 -7.24 2.65
CA ASP A 461 -42.39 -7.57 4.02
C ASP A 461 -41.20 -8.54 3.98
N THR A 462 -40.19 -8.32 4.81
CA THR A 462 -38.94 -9.09 4.82
C THR A 462 -39.20 -10.58 5.07
N ASP A 463 -40.03 -10.93 6.07
CA ASP A 463 -40.25 -12.31 6.45
C ASP A 463 -41.12 -13.02 5.39
N ALA A 464 -42.10 -12.32 4.80
CA ALA A 464 -42.92 -12.86 3.70
C ALA A 464 -42.07 -13.10 2.44
N ALA A 465 -41.16 -12.21 2.08
CA ALA A 465 -40.25 -12.38 0.95
C ALA A 465 -39.28 -13.55 1.19
N LEU A 466 -38.69 -13.63 2.38
CA LEU A 466 -37.78 -14.71 2.75
C LEU A 466 -38.51 -16.07 2.81
N ALA A 467 -39.74 -16.13 3.25
CA ALA A 467 -40.53 -17.38 3.24
C ALA A 467 -40.64 -17.98 1.81
N ILE A 468 -40.71 -17.14 0.79
CA ILE A 468 -40.78 -17.57 -0.62
C ILE A 468 -39.36 -17.88 -1.16
N LEU A 469 -38.35 -17.08 -0.81
CA LEU A 469 -36.97 -17.18 -1.32
C LEU A 469 -36.14 -18.27 -0.65
N LYS A 470 -36.36 -18.51 0.66
CA LYS A 470 -35.57 -19.47 1.45
C LYS A 470 -35.46 -20.86 0.80
N PRO A 471 -36.54 -21.49 0.30
CA PRO A 471 -36.43 -22.77 -0.37
C PRO A 471 -35.59 -22.76 -1.67
N LEU A 472 -35.39 -21.59 -2.27
CA LEU A 472 -34.51 -21.39 -3.44
C LEU A 472 -33.07 -21.17 -3.00
N LEU A 473 -32.87 -20.29 -2.01
CA LEU A 473 -31.53 -19.92 -1.54
C LEU A 473 -30.83 -21.08 -0.85
N GLU A 474 -31.58 -21.94 -0.16
CA GLU A 474 -31.05 -23.13 0.52
C GLU A 474 -30.95 -24.38 -0.38
N ASP A 475 -31.44 -24.30 -1.63
CA ASP A 475 -31.39 -25.41 -2.59
C ASP A 475 -29.98 -25.55 -3.19
N PRO A 476 -29.23 -26.63 -2.88
CA PRO A 476 -27.89 -26.80 -3.43
C PRO A 476 -27.88 -27.15 -4.93
N SER A 477 -29.02 -27.53 -5.52
CA SER A 477 -29.11 -27.85 -6.95
C SER A 477 -29.22 -26.62 -7.84
N VAL A 478 -29.54 -25.46 -7.26
CA VAL A 478 -29.55 -24.17 -7.97
C VAL A 478 -28.22 -23.47 -7.72
N ALA A 479 -27.46 -23.23 -8.78
CA ALA A 479 -26.16 -22.56 -8.72
C ALA A 479 -26.31 -21.07 -8.42
N LYS A 480 -25.68 -20.56 -7.34
CA LYS A 480 -25.59 -19.13 -7.01
C LYS A 480 -24.21 -18.62 -7.34
N ILE A 481 -24.19 -17.51 -8.04
CA ILE A 481 -23.00 -16.76 -8.43
C ILE A 481 -23.14 -15.36 -7.84
N GLY A 482 -22.05 -14.64 -7.58
CA GLY A 482 -22.12 -13.27 -7.11
C GLY A 482 -20.78 -12.59 -7.09
N HIS A 483 -20.68 -11.50 -6.32
CA HIS A 483 -19.46 -10.77 -6.08
C HIS A 483 -19.26 -10.54 -4.59
N ASN A 484 -18.29 -11.20 -3.94
CA ASN A 484 -18.10 -11.20 -2.49
C ASN A 484 -19.26 -11.88 -1.72
N LEU A 485 -19.75 -13.02 -2.23
CA LEU A 485 -20.86 -13.80 -1.67
C LEU A 485 -20.68 -14.22 -0.20
N LYS A 486 -19.49 -14.06 0.36
CA LYS A 486 -19.27 -14.27 1.78
C LYS A 486 -20.09 -13.30 2.63
N PHE A 487 -20.14 -12.02 2.25
CA PHE A 487 -20.94 -11.00 2.92
C PHE A 487 -22.45 -11.33 2.82
N ASP A 488 -22.91 -11.70 1.65
CA ASP A 488 -24.33 -12.08 1.43
C ASP A 488 -24.73 -13.30 2.25
N HIS A 489 -23.85 -14.28 2.33
CA HIS A 489 -24.03 -15.47 3.16
C HIS A 489 -24.22 -15.09 4.63
N GLU A 490 -23.42 -14.17 5.15
CA GLU A 490 -23.49 -13.71 6.54
C GLU A 490 -24.77 -12.91 6.82
N VAL A 491 -25.14 -12.00 5.92
CA VAL A 491 -26.38 -11.22 6.02
C VAL A 491 -27.61 -12.13 6.00
N LEU A 492 -27.65 -13.10 5.09
CA LEU A 492 -28.74 -14.07 5.02
C LEU A 492 -28.84 -14.94 6.27
N ALA A 493 -27.70 -15.32 6.85
CA ALA A 493 -27.67 -16.09 8.09
C ALA A 493 -28.22 -15.31 9.30
N ASN A 494 -28.06 -13.96 9.33
CA ASN A 494 -28.73 -13.10 10.34
C ASN A 494 -30.26 -13.18 10.26
N HIS A 495 -30.80 -13.59 9.11
CA HIS A 495 -32.23 -13.82 8.89
C HIS A 495 -32.62 -15.31 8.89
N GLY A 496 -31.73 -16.20 9.36
CA GLY A 496 -32.00 -17.64 9.46
C GLY A 496 -32.07 -18.36 8.12
N VAL A 497 -31.42 -17.83 7.07
CA VAL A 497 -31.31 -18.45 5.73
C VAL A 497 -29.89 -18.91 5.50
N ALA A 498 -29.69 -20.19 5.20
CA ALA A 498 -28.40 -20.78 4.87
C ALA A 498 -28.21 -20.78 3.34
N LEU A 499 -27.43 -19.84 2.82
CA LEU A 499 -27.11 -19.82 1.38
C LEU A 499 -26.33 -21.09 0.97
N ARG A 500 -26.89 -21.87 0.05
CA ARG A 500 -26.32 -23.12 -0.46
C ARG A 500 -26.20 -23.09 -1.98
N GLY A 501 -25.38 -23.97 -2.53
CA GLY A 501 -25.17 -24.04 -3.98
C GLY A 501 -24.33 -22.86 -4.50
N ILE A 502 -23.44 -22.29 -3.69
CA ILE A 502 -22.48 -21.30 -4.16
C ILE A 502 -21.57 -21.97 -5.20
N ALA A 503 -21.63 -21.47 -6.44
CA ALA A 503 -20.94 -22.04 -7.59
C ALA A 503 -19.85 -21.12 -8.15
N GLY A 504 -19.89 -19.83 -7.83
CA GLY A 504 -18.90 -18.88 -8.30
C GLY A 504 -18.95 -17.55 -7.57
N ASP A 505 -17.79 -16.86 -7.55
CA ASP A 505 -17.61 -15.53 -6.98
C ASP A 505 -16.66 -14.74 -7.88
N SER A 506 -17.14 -13.67 -8.50
CA SER A 506 -16.39 -12.90 -9.48
C SER A 506 -15.22 -12.11 -8.85
N MET A 507 -15.28 -11.77 -7.55
CA MET A 507 -14.17 -11.15 -6.84
C MET A 507 -13.00 -12.14 -6.69
N LEU A 508 -13.28 -13.37 -6.28
CA LEU A 508 -12.28 -14.44 -6.15
C LEU A 508 -11.70 -14.84 -7.50
N ALA A 509 -12.54 -14.93 -8.53
CA ALA A 509 -12.09 -15.21 -9.88
C ALA A 509 -11.15 -14.11 -10.42
N SER A 510 -11.51 -12.84 -10.23
CA SER A 510 -10.67 -11.70 -10.58
C SER A 510 -9.30 -11.73 -9.87
N TRP A 511 -9.30 -12.07 -8.58
CA TRP A 511 -8.07 -12.18 -7.80
C TRP A 511 -7.19 -13.35 -8.24
N LEU A 512 -7.75 -14.50 -8.56
CA LEU A 512 -7.00 -15.63 -9.10
C LEU A 512 -6.38 -15.32 -10.46
N VAL A 513 -7.07 -14.57 -11.32
CA VAL A 513 -6.54 -14.12 -12.62
C VAL A 513 -5.31 -13.21 -12.43
N ASP A 514 -5.39 -12.24 -11.51
CA ASP A 514 -4.24 -11.36 -11.21
C ASP A 514 -4.27 -10.86 -9.75
N PRO A 515 -3.60 -11.55 -8.82
CA PRO A 515 -3.55 -11.18 -7.40
C PRO A 515 -2.71 -9.92 -7.12
N THR A 516 -2.11 -9.31 -8.14
CA THR A 516 -1.28 -8.09 -7.99
C THR A 516 -2.07 -6.82 -8.25
N ARG A 517 -3.31 -6.91 -8.72
CA ARG A 517 -4.19 -5.76 -8.92
C ARG A 517 -4.51 -5.08 -7.58
N PRO A 518 -4.60 -3.75 -7.57
CA PRO A 518 -4.84 -2.99 -6.34
C PRO A 518 -6.26 -3.16 -5.78
N SER A 519 -7.24 -3.53 -6.61
CA SER A 519 -8.63 -3.73 -6.22
C SER A 519 -9.29 -4.84 -7.04
N HIS A 520 -10.12 -5.63 -6.38
CA HIS A 520 -10.99 -6.66 -6.95
C HIS A 520 -12.47 -6.37 -6.68
N GLY A 521 -12.82 -5.16 -6.22
CA GLY A 521 -14.23 -4.74 -6.07
C GLY A 521 -14.95 -4.72 -7.41
N LEU A 522 -16.30 -4.78 -7.36
CA LEU A 522 -17.17 -4.92 -8.53
C LEU A 522 -16.86 -3.86 -9.59
N ASP A 523 -16.88 -2.57 -9.22
CA ASP A 523 -16.66 -1.45 -10.13
C ASP A 523 -15.31 -1.54 -10.86
N ALA A 524 -14.22 -1.73 -10.09
CA ALA A 524 -12.87 -1.82 -10.64
C ALA A 524 -12.69 -3.06 -11.53
N THR A 525 -13.41 -4.14 -11.23
CA THR A 525 -13.34 -5.38 -12.01
C THR A 525 -14.19 -5.25 -13.28
N ALA A 526 -15.38 -4.64 -13.21
CA ALA A 526 -16.22 -4.35 -14.35
C ALA A 526 -15.52 -3.43 -15.36
N GLU A 527 -14.90 -2.35 -14.89
CA GLU A 527 -14.14 -1.44 -15.76
C GLU A 527 -12.98 -2.16 -16.45
N HIS A 528 -12.25 -3.01 -15.70
CA HIS A 528 -11.09 -3.71 -16.25
C HIS A 528 -11.46 -4.85 -17.22
N VAL A 529 -12.47 -5.67 -16.90
CA VAL A 529 -12.80 -6.91 -17.64
C VAL A 529 -13.85 -6.69 -18.71
N LEU A 530 -14.87 -5.87 -18.41
CA LEU A 530 -16.00 -5.63 -19.30
C LEU A 530 -15.90 -4.28 -20.04
N GLY A 531 -15.03 -3.35 -19.60
CA GLY A 531 -14.97 -1.98 -20.12
C GLY A 531 -16.23 -1.17 -19.79
N VAL A 532 -16.93 -1.51 -18.70
CA VAL A 532 -18.17 -0.88 -18.24
C VAL A 532 -17.89 -0.16 -16.93
N ARG A 533 -18.48 1.02 -16.78
CA ARG A 533 -18.46 1.76 -15.51
C ARG A 533 -19.82 1.64 -14.84
N PRO A 534 -19.95 0.89 -13.74
CA PRO A 534 -21.19 0.73 -12.98
C PRO A 534 -21.67 2.03 -12.35
N ILE A 535 -22.93 2.05 -11.92
CA ILE A 535 -23.50 3.12 -11.12
C ILE A 535 -22.75 3.15 -9.77
N PRO A 536 -22.09 4.25 -9.39
CA PRO A 536 -21.38 4.28 -8.09
C PRO A 536 -22.38 4.34 -6.93
N ILE A 537 -22.08 3.66 -5.82
CA ILE A 537 -22.93 3.64 -4.61
C ILE A 537 -23.21 5.06 -4.09
N GLU A 538 -22.30 6.02 -4.28
CA GLU A 538 -22.49 7.40 -3.90
C GLU A 538 -23.63 8.10 -4.65
N ALA A 539 -24.03 7.60 -5.82
CA ALA A 539 -25.21 8.11 -6.54
C ALA A 539 -26.52 7.70 -5.83
N VAL A 540 -26.50 6.61 -5.06
CA VAL A 540 -27.66 6.08 -4.32
C VAL A 540 -27.73 6.66 -2.91
N ILE A 541 -26.62 6.57 -2.14
CA ILE A 541 -26.58 6.93 -0.72
C ILE A 541 -25.99 8.32 -0.43
N GLY A 542 -25.39 8.98 -1.43
CA GLY A 542 -24.72 10.27 -1.28
C GLY A 542 -23.20 10.16 -1.06
N ALA A 543 -22.47 11.23 -1.35
CA ALA A 543 -21.02 11.26 -1.34
C ALA A 543 -20.42 11.07 0.07
N LYS A 544 -19.30 10.32 0.16
CA LYS A 544 -18.48 10.20 1.37
C LYS A 544 -17.89 11.55 1.79
N GLY A 545 -18.05 11.93 3.05
CA GLY A 545 -17.34 13.09 3.61
C GLY A 545 -18.16 13.99 4.53
N HIS A 546 -19.48 13.87 4.51
CA HIS A 546 -20.36 14.55 5.46
C HIS A 546 -21.31 13.48 6.04
N ALA A 547 -21.00 12.97 7.22
CA ALA A 547 -21.81 11.95 7.91
C ALA A 547 -23.31 12.30 8.04
N SER A 548 -23.65 13.57 7.95
CA SER A 548 -25.04 14.09 7.95
C SER A 548 -25.74 14.02 6.58
N ILE A 549 -25.04 13.68 5.51
CA ILE A 549 -25.58 13.69 4.13
C ILE A 549 -25.67 12.26 3.57
N GLN A 550 -24.80 11.34 4.00
CA GLN A 550 -24.85 9.98 3.52
C GLN A 550 -25.97 9.23 4.25
N ARG A 551 -26.97 8.79 3.47
CA ARG A 551 -28.10 7.99 3.95
C ARG A 551 -27.73 6.51 3.99
N ARG A 552 -28.48 5.71 4.73
CA ARG A 552 -28.42 4.27 4.63
C ARG A 552 -29.08 3.82 3.32
N PHE A 553 -28.75 2.63 2.84
CA PHE A 553 -29.33 2.13 1.58
C PHE A 553 -30.85 2.00 1.64
N ASP A 554 -31.41 1.54 2.78
CA ASP A 554 -32.86 1.42 3.00
C ASP A 554 -33.60 2.77 3.12
N GLU A 555 -32.86 3.87 3.17
CA GLU A 555 -33.38 5.25 3.13
C GLU A 555 -33.31 5.87 1.72
N ALA A 556 -32.72 5.16 0.76
CA ALA A 556 -32.63 5.63 -0.62
C ALA A 556 -33.96 5.41 -1.38
N PRO A 557 -34.37 6.37 -2.26
CA PRO A 557 -35.52 6.16 -3.13
C PRO A 557 -35.36 4.92 -4.03
N LEU A 558 -36.40 4.16 -4.24
CA LEU A 558 -36.37 2.98 -5.13
C LEU A 558 -35.98 3.30 -6.57
N SER A 559 -36.21 4.51 -7.03
CA SER A 559 -35.79 4.98 -8.36
C SER A 559 -34.27 5.06 -8.52
N LEU A 560 -33.51 5.14 -7.41
CA LEU A 560 -32.05 5.10 -7.39
C LEU A 560 -31.53 3.71 -6.98
N ALA A 561 -32.13 3.09 -5.97
CA ALA A 561 -31.71 1.81 -5.42
C ALA A 561 -31.93 0.64 -6.40
N ALA A 562 -33.07 0.61 -7.12
CA ALA A 562 -33.40 -0.53 -7.98
C ALA A 562 -32.48 -0.67 -9.21
N PRO A 563 -32.18 0.39 -9.98
CA PRO A 563 -31.25 0.24 -11.10
C PRO A 563 -29.82 -0.11 -10.64
N TYR A 564 -29.35 0.43 -9.50
CA TYR A 564 -28.05 0.12 -8.91
C TYR A 564 -27.96 -1.37 -8.55
N ALA A 565 -28.87 -1.86 -7.69
CA ALA A 565 -28.84 -3.25 -7.22
C ALA A 565 -29.03 -4.26 -8.36
N ALA A 566 -29.88 -3.95 -9.35
CA ALA A 566 -30.06 -4.79 -10.50
C ALA A 566 -28.80 -4.87 -11.39
N GLU A 567 -28.09 -3.73 -11.52
CA GLU A 567 -26.84 -3.66 -12.27
C GLU A 567 -25.75 -4.51 -11.60
N ASP A 568 -25.64 -4.48 -10.27
CA ASP A 568 -24.62 -5.23 -9.54
C ASP A 568 -24.77 -6.75 -9.74
N ALA A 569 -25.99 -7.28 -9.66
CA ALA A 569 -26.26 -8.71 -9.92
C ALA A 569 -25.96 -9.11 -11.36
N GLU A 570 -26.31 -8.28 -12.33
CA GLU A 570 -26.09 -8.58 -13.77
C GLU A 570 -24.62 -8.50 -14.14
N ILE A 571 -23.92 -7.48 -13.64
CA ILE A 571 -22.46 -7.35 -13.82
C ILE A 571 -21.72 -8.51 -13.19
N ALA A 572 -22.11 -8.94 -11.98
CA ALA A 572 -21.50 -10.10 -11.34
C ALA A 572 -21.64 -11.38 -12.18
N LEU A 573 -22.80 -11.57 -12.84
CA LEU A 573 -23.03 -12.69 -13.76
C LEU A 573 -22.12 -12.62 -14.98
N ALA A 574 -22.05 -11.45 -15.63
CA ALA A 574 -21.22 -11.23 -16.81
C ALA A 574 -19.71 -11.38 -16.50
N LEU A 575 -19.28 -10.88 -15.35
CA LEU A 575 -17.90 -11.02 -14.87
C LEU A 575 -17.53 -12.47 -14.61
N ALA A 576 -18.40 -13.22 -13.92
CA ALA A 576 -18.15 -14.62 -13.62
C ALA A 576 -17.93 -15.42 -14.90
N ALA A 577 -18.76 -15.24 -15.92
CA ALA A 577 -18.62 -15.94 -17.20
C ALA A 577 -17.27 -15.64 -17.89
N ARG A 578 -16.86 -14.37 -17.93
CA ARG A 578 -15.59 -13.96 -18.58
C ARG A 578 -14.35 -14.41 -17.79
N LEU A 579 -14.39 -14.27 -16.48
CA LEU A 579 -13.27 -14.63 -15.61
C LEU A 579 -13.10 -16.15 -15.51
N GLU A 580 -14.19 -16.94 -15.46
CA GLU A 580 -14.09 -18.40 -15.48
C GLU A 580 -13.51 -18.92 -16.79
N ALA A 581 -13.83 -18.31 -17.94
CA ALA A 581 -13.18 -18.65 -19.20
C ALA A 581 -11.66 -18.43 -19.14
N THR A 582 -11.22 -17.27 -18.59
CA THR A 582 -9.80 -16.99 -18.38
C THR A 582 -9.13 -17.96 -17.41
N LEU A 583 -9.82 -18.34 -16.32
CA LEU A 583 -9.32 -19.35 -15.37
C LEU A 583 -9.20 -20.73 -16.03
N ALA A 584 -10.11 -21.08 -16.94
CA ALA A 584 -10.04 -22.32 -17.72
C ALA A 584 -8.81 -22.34 -18.64
N GLU A 585 -8.58 -21.26 -19.38
CA GLU A 585 -7.41 -21.11 -20.25
C GLU A 585 -6.09 -21.23 -19.49
N ARG A 586 -6.06 -20.75 -18.24
CA ARG A 586 -4.89 -20.79 -17.36
C ARG A 586 -4.79 -22.03 -16.48
N ALA A 587 -5.68 -23.01 -16.65
CA ALA A 587 -5.76 -24.23 -15.83
C ALA A 587 -5.94 -23.96 -14.31
N GLN A 588 -6.61 -22.84 -13.93
CA GLN A 588 -6.86 -22.43 -12.54
C GLN A 588 -8.29 -22.77 -12.04
N LEU A 589 -9.16 -23.34 -12.88
CA LEU A 589 -10.54 -23.66 -12.48
C LEU A 589 -10.61 -24.63 -11.30
N ALA A 590 -9.69 -25.58 -11.19
CA ALA A 590 -9.66 -26.52 -10.06
C ALA A 590 -9.41 -25.78 -8.73
N VAL A 591 -8.42 -24.90 -8.67
CA VAL A 591 -8.17 -24.07 -7.48
C VAL A 591 -9.35 -23.21 -7.14
N TYR A 592 -9.99 -22.62 -8.14
CA TYR A 592 -11.17 -21.79 -7.95
C TYR A 592 -12.34 -22.57 -7.37
N ARG A 593 -12.73 -23.67 -8.02
CA ARG A 593 -13.95 -24.43 -7.70
C ARG A 593 -13.79 -25.36 -6.50
N ASP A 594 -12.59 -25.93 -6.31
CA ASP A 594 -12.36 -26.96 -5.30
C ASP A 594 -11.72 -26.38 -4.02
N VAL A 595 -11.18 -25.14 -4.08
CA VAL A 595 -10.52 -24.51 -2.91
C VAL A 595 -11.15 -23.18 -2.56
N GLU A 596 -11.19 -22.19 -3.48
CA GLU A 596 -11.59 -20.84 -3.09
C GLU A 596 -13.12 -20.70 -2.87
N VAL A 597 -13.92 -21.23 -3.77
CA VAL A 597 -15.40 -21.17 -3.65
C VAL A 597 -15.90 -21.94 -2.42
N PRO A 598 -15.45 -23.19 -2.13
CA PRO A 598 -15.89 -23.90 -0.93
C PRO A 598 -15.51 -23.23 0.39
N LEU A 599 -14.49 -22.38 0.42
CA LEU A 599 -14.09 -21.63 1.61
C LEU A 599 -15.06 -20.49 1.96
N ILE A 600 -15.83 -19.97 1.00
CA ILE A 600 -16.77 -18.87 1.25
C ILE A 600 -17.68 -19.14 2.45
N PRO A 601 -18.51 -20.21 2.46
CA PRO A 601 -19.39 -20.50 3.60
C PRO A 601 -18.64 -20.91 4.88
N ILE A 602 -17.42 -21.42 4.77
CA ILE A 602 -16.62 -21.79 5.93
C ILE A 602 -16.13 -20.54 6.65
N LEU A 603 -15.54 -19.60 5.91
CA LEU A 603 -15.07 -18.33 6.48
C LEU A 603 -16.22 -17.51 7.02
N ALA A 604 -17.37 -17.46 6.34
CA ALA A 604 -18.57 -16.80 6.85
C ALA A 604 -19.01 -17.36 8.22
N ARG A 605 -19.03 -18.69 8.37
CA ARG A 605 -19.35 -19.32 9.67
C ARG A 605 -18.31 -19.05 10.75
N MET A 606 -17.02 -19.00 10.41
CA MET A 606 -15.95 -18.62 11.34
C MET A 606 -16.13 -17.17 11.82
N GLU A 607 -16.39 -16.26 10.91
CA GLU A 607 -16.63 -14.84 11.21
C GLU A 607 -17.88 -14.65 12.09
N GLN A 608 -18.98 -15.34 11.79
CA GLN A 608 -20.20 -15.31 12.59
C GLN A 608 -20.03 -15.97 13.98
N ALA A 609 -19.24 -17.04 14.07
CA ALA A 609 -18.95 -17.66 15.36
C ALA A 609 -18.17 -16.73 16.27
N GLY A 610 -17.20 -16.00 15.72
CA GLY A 610 -16.31 -15.14 16.47
C GLY A 610 -15.56 -15.87 17.59
N ILE A 611 -14.73 -15.15 18.36
CA ILE A 611 -13.98 -15.71 19.48
C ILE A 611 -14.34 -15.02 20.80
N GLY A 612 -14.51 -15.80 21.88
CA GLY A 612 -14.85 -15.30 23.21
C GLY A 612 -13.69 -14.53 23.85
N VAL A 613 -14.01 -13.46 24.58
CA VAL A 613 -13.02 -12.57 25.23
C VAL A 613 -13.42 -12.24 26.66
N ASP A 614 -12.46 -12.40 27.59
CA ASP A 614 -12.53 -11.98 28.97
C ASP A 614 -12.17 -10.47 29.07
N ARG A 615 -13.19 -9.61 29.09
CA ARG A 615 -13.03 -8.16 29.26
C ARG A 615 -12.27 -7.75 30.50
N GLY A 616 -12.45 -8.51 31.60
CA GLY A 616 -11.80 -8.25 32.87
C GLY A 616 -10.28 -8.43 32.75
N GLU A 617 -9.84 -9.48 32.05
CA GLU A 617 -8.43 -9.73 31.80
C GLU A 617 -7.83 -8.67 30.86
N LEU A 618 -8.55 -8.25 29.78
CA LEU A 618 -8.11 -7.13 28.93
C LEU A 618 -7.95 -5.83 29.73
N ALA A 619 -8.92 -5.47 30.56
CA ALA A 619 -8.87 -4.25 31.36
C ALA A 619 -7.73 -4.28 32.38
N LYS A 620 -7.48 -5.42 33.03
CA LYS A 620 -6.37 -5.63 33.97
C LYS A 620 -5.03 -5.44 33.29
N GLN A 621 -4.83 -6.05 32.12
CA GLN A 621 -3.59 -5.92 31.34
C GLN A 621 -3.39 -4.49 30.85
N ARG A 622 -4.45 -3.84 30.35
CA ARG A 622 -4.42 -2.44 29.93
C ARG A 622 -3.97 -1.53 31.06
N THR A 623 -4.58 -1.64 32.24
CA THR A 623 -4.24 -0.82 33.40
C THR A 623 -2.78 -0.99 33.82
N ALA A 624 -2.28 -2.24 33.80
CA ALA A 624 -0.88 -2.52 34.13
C ALA A 624 0.10 -1.88 33.14
N LEU A 625 -0.19 -1.97 31.84
CA LEU A 625 0.67 -1.39 30.79
C LEU A 625 0.57 0.14 30.72
N GLU A 626 -0.62 0.72 30.91
CA GLU A 626 -0.79 2.17 30.97
C GLU A 626 0.01 2.79 32.15
N ARG A 627 0.05 2.12 33.31
CA ARG A 627 0.91 2.52 34.42
C ARG A 627 2.39 2.46 34.02
N ARG A 628 2.83 1.38 33.39
CA ARG A 628 4.22 1.24 32.93
C ARG A 628 4.62 2.30 31.89
N LEU A 629 3.69 2.66 31.00
CA LEU A 629 3.88 3.75 30.04
C LEU A 629 4.08 5.12 30.72
N LEU A 630 3.36 5.39 31.80
CA LEU A 630 3.55 6.61 32.59
C LEU A 630 4.95 6.63 33.22
N GLU A 631 5.36 5.55 33.88
CA GLU A 631 6.71 5.41 34.45
C GLU A 631 7.81 5.61 33.39
N LEU A 632 7.63 5.04 32.21
CA LEU A 632 8.59 5.22 31.10
C LEU A 632 8.60 6.65 30.57
N ARG A 633 7.46 7.32 30.46
CA ARG A 633 7.41 8.74 30.08
C ARG A 633 8.18 9.63 31.05
N ASP A 634 8.04 9.39 32.35
CA ASP A 634 8.77 10.12 33.37
C ASP A 634 10.27 9.84 33.27
N SER A 635 10.67 8.58 33.04
CA SER A 635 12.06 8.18 32.85
C SER A 635 12.68 8.78 31.57
N ILE A 636 11.95 8.76 30.47
CA ILE A 636 12.33 9.38 29.19
C ILE A 636 12.51 10.89 29.37
N ALA A 637 11.59 11.56 30.06
CA ALA A 637 11.66 13.00 30.33
C ALA A 637 12.90 13.35 31.19
N ALA A 638 13.25 12.50 32.16
CA ALA A 638 14.45 12.69 33.00
C ALA A 638 15.76 12.44 32.24
N SER A 639 15.75 11.54 31.26
CA SER A 639 16.94 11.20 30.43
C SER A 639 17.15 12.12 29.24
N ALA A 640 16.14 12.89 28.86
CA ALA A 640 16.17 13.76 27.68
C ALA A 640 16.77 15.13 28.00
N PRO A 641 17.48 15.78 27.06
CA PRO A 641 18.06 17.11 27.27
C PRO A 641 17.00 18.24 27.40
N TRP A 642 15.75 17.99 27.00
CA TRP A 642 14.59 18.89 27.14
C TRP A 642 13.29 18.07 27.07
N PRO A 643 12.16 18.55 27.64
CA PRO A 643 10.88 17.86 27.55
C PRO A 643 10.36 17.76 26.12
N PHE A 644 10.05 16.55 25.65
CA PHE A 644 9.55 16.30 24.30
C PHE A 644 8.43 15.24 24.28
N ASN A 645 7.71 15.15 23.18
CA ASN A 645 6.73 14.08 22.97
C ASN A 645 7.40 12.83 22.37
N PRO A 646 7.48 11.69 23.08
CA PRO A 646 8.10 10.45 22.59
C PRO A 646 7.45 9.89 21.31
N ASP A 647 6.16 10.22 21.07
CA ASP A 647 5.41 9.80 19.89
C ASP A 647 5.78 10.66 18.66
N SER A 648 6.46 11.80 18.84
CA SER A 648 6.89 12.66 17.76
C SER A 648 8.25 12.21 17.20
N HIS A 649 8.24 11.54 16.04
CA HIS A 649 9.48 11.13 15.35
C HIS A 649 10.44 12.31 15.12
N LYS A 650 9.90 13.51 14.80
CA LYS A 650 10.70 14.72 14.57
C LYS A 650 11.40 15.20 15.84
N GLN A 651 10.68 15.29 16.96
CA GLN A 651 11.25 15.72 18.24
C GLN A 651 12.26 14.69 18.76
N LEU A 652 11.94 13.40 18.63
CA LEU A 652 12.85 12.33 19.00
C LEU A 652 14.15 12.37 18.17
N ALA A 653 14.06 12.61 16.87
CA ALA A 653 15.25 12.77 16.03
C ALA A 653 16.11 13.96 16.48
N GLN A 654 15.52 15.08 16.88
CA GLN A 654 16.22 16.23 17.42
C GLN A 654 16.91 15.89 18.76
N VAL A 655 16.21 15.21 19.66
CA VAL A 655 16.76 14.78 20.96
C VAL A 655 17.95 13.85 20.79
N LEU A 656 17.86 12.88 19.87
CA LEU A 656 18.93 11.89 19.67
C LEU A 656 20.15 12.45 18.90
N PHE A 657 19.91 13.20 17.82
CA PHE A 657 20.93 13.46 16.81
C PHE A 657 21.44 14.90 16.76
N ASN A 658 20.68 15.88 17.27
CA ASN A 658 21.21 17.24 17.40
C ASN A 658 22.40 17.25 18.34
N ARG A 659 23.36 18.17 18.11
CA ARG A 659 24.52 18.33 18.98
C ARG A 659 24.13 19.01 20.30
N PRO A 660 24.91 18.88 21.36
CA PRO A 660 24.65 19.58 22.63
C PRO A 660 24.58 21.12 22.53
N ASN A 661 25.16 21.68 21.45
CA ASN A 661 25.19 23.14 21.21
C ASN A 661 24.14 23.60 20.18
N ASP A 662 23.34 22.71 19.63
CA ASP A 662 22.24 23.04 18.67
C ASP A 662 21.02 23.56 19.44
N GLU A 663 20.09 24.24 18.74
CA GLU A 663 18.77 24.60 19.26
C GLU A 663 17.67 23.91 18.44
N PRO A 664 16.87 23.03 19.05
CA PRO A 664 17.02 22.51 20.42
C PRO A 664 18.25 21.58 20.55
N ARG A 665 18.87 21.59 21.74
CA ARG A 665 20.04 20.73 22.03
C ARG A 665 19.65 19.25 21.98
N GLY A 666 20.58 18.41 21.59
CA GLY A 666 20.41 16.95 21.53
C GLY A 666 21.57 16.20 22.16
N LEU A 667 21.54 14.89 22.10
CA LEU A 667 22.56 13.98 22.61
C LEU A 667 23.78 13.86 21.67
N GLY A 668 23.68 14.31 20.41
CA GLY A 668 24.76 14.23 19.43
C GLY A 668 25.10 12.82 18.98
N LEU A 669 24.16 11.87 19.08
CA LEU A 669 24.39 10.48 18.70
C LEU A 669 24.61 10.37 17.18
N LYS A 670 25.30 9.31 16.76
CA LYS A 670 25.58 9.06 15.35
C LYS A 670 24.29 8.75 14.57
N ILE A 671 24.09 9.46 13.46
CA ILE A 671 22.99 9.13 12.54
C ILE A 671 23.30 7.82 11.82
N VAL A 672 22.53 6.78 12.12
CA VAL A 672 22.70 5.43 11.53
C VAL A 672 22.03 5.33 10.15
N LYS A 673 20.86 5.96 9.99
CA LYS A 673 20.04 5.90 8.77
C LYS A 673 19.33 7.22 8.54
N ARG A 674 19.23 7.65 7.28
CA ARG A 674 18.44 8.83 6.88
C ARG A 674 17.21 8.43 6.09
N THR A 675 16.12 9.14 6.31
CA THR A 675 14.89 9.09 5.50
C THR A 675 14.77 10.37 4.68
N LEU A 676 13.79 10.45 3.82
CA LEU A 676 13.49 11.67 3.05
C LEU A 676 13.19 12.89 3.93
N THR A 677 12.72 12.67 5.15
CA THR A 677 12.30 13.72 6.09
C THR A 677 13.32 13.99 7.21
N GLY A 678 14.49 13.34 7.21
CA GLY A 678 15.52 13.53 8.22
C GLY A 678 16.16 12.24 8.72
N ALA A 679 16.78 12.29 9.90
CA ALA A 679 17.35 11.12 10.54
C ALA A 679 16.23 10.14 10.96
N SER A 680 16.40 8.86 10.63
CA SER A 680 15.45 7.82 11.03
C SER A 680 15.52 7.55 12.53
N THR A 681 14.36 7.33 13.14
CA THR A 681 14.21 6.88 14.53
C THR A 681 13.43 5.56 14.58
N ASP A 682 13.52 4.74 13.52
CA ASP A 682 12.89 3.42 13.50
C ASP A 682 13.54 2.46 14.53
N SER A 683 12.88 1.33 14.79
CA SER A 683 13.34 0.39 15.82
C SER A 683 14.75 -0.12 15.53
N GLU A 684 15.10 -0.39 14.27
CA GLU A 684 16.44 -0.83 13.87
C GLU A 684 17.53 0.20 14.23
N VAL A 685 17.21 1.49 14.04
CA VAL A 685 18.15 2.57 14.40
C VAL A 685 18.32 2.66 15.91
N LEU A 686 17.22 2.58 16.65
CA LEU A 686 17.25 2.64 18.12
C LEU A 686 17.96 1.42 18.73
N GLU A 687 17.78 0.23 18.20
CA GLU A 687 18.47 -0.99 18.58
C GLU A 687 19.99 -0.85 18.38
N LYS A 688 20.41 -0.39 17.19
CA LYS A 688 21.82 -0.13 16.90
C LYS A 688 22.45 0.95 17.80
N LEU A 689 21.67 1.96 18.20
CA LEU A 689 22.12 2.98 19.15
C LEU A 689 22.20 2.42 20.57
N ALA A 690 21.27 1.55 20.96
CA ALA A 690 21.29 0.88 22.25
C ALA A 690 22.47 -0.09 22.40
N GLU A 691 22.92 -0.70 21.31
CA GLU A 691 24.06 -1.62 21.25
C GLU A 691 25.41 -0.90 21.04
N ASP A 692 25.42 0.40 20.68
CA ASP A 692 26.67 1.15 20.44
C ASP A 692 27.41 1.42 21.78
N PRO A 693 28.61 0.89 21.96
CA PRO A 693 29.42 1.15 23.19
C PRO A 693 29.70 2.63 23.47
N ASN A 694 29.58 3.48 22.44
CA ASN A 694 29.77 4.93 22.58
C ASN A 694 28.45 5.65 22.96
N CYS A 695 27.31 4.98 22.96
CA CYS A 695 26.05 5.54 23.44
C CYS A 695 25.97 5.41 24.97
N THR A 696 26.16 6.49 25.67
CA THR A 696 26.11 6.53 27.17
C THR A 696 24.70 6.83 27.68
N SER A 697 23.72 7.00 26.83
CA SER A 697 22.33 7.31 27.17
C SER A 697 21.43 6.08 27.06
N ASP A 698 20.60 5.84 28.08
CA ASP A 698 19.59 4.79 28.10
C ASP A 698 18.35 5.14 27.24
N LEU A 699 18.30 6.35 26.69
CA LEU A 699 17.12 6.85 25.97
C LEU A 699 16.71 5.96 24.79
N PRO A 700 17.60 5.41 23.93
CA PRO A 700 17.21 4.50 22.86
C PRO A 700 16.47 3.25 23.39
N VAL A 701 16.94 2.64 24.48
CA VAL A 701 16.30 1.48 25.12
C VAL A 701 14.93 1.84 25.68
N GLN A 702 14.83 2.95 26.38
CA GLN A 702 13.59 3.43 26.97
C GLN A 702 12.54 3.74 25.91
N ILE A 703 12.92 4.31 24.77
CA ILE A 703 12.02 4.58 23.64
C ILE A 703 11.55 3.29 22.97
N LEU A 704 12.42 2.28 22.82
CA LEU A 704 12.04 0.97 22.29
C LEU A 704 10.98 0.32 23.18
N GLU A 705 11.20 0.28 24.48
CA GLU A 705 10.26 -0.28 25.46
C GLU A 705 8.93 0.52 25.46
N TYR A 706 9.01 1.85 25.47
CA TYR A 706 7.84 2.73 25.39
C TYR A 706 7.00 2.45 24.13
N ARG A 707 7.61 2.40 22.96
CA ARG A 707 6.92 2.12 21.69
C ARG A 707 6.28 0.73 21.66
N GLN A 708 6.96 -0.28 22.23
CA GLN A 708 6.40 -1.62 22.33
C GLN A 708 5.12 -1.61 23.18
N PHE A 709 5.13 -0.99 24.36
CA PHE A 709 3.96 -0.95 25.21
C PHE A 709 2.86 -0.03 24.67
N ALA A 710 3.21 1.12 24.08
CA ALA A 710 2.25 2.01 23.45
C ALA A 710 1.49 1.29 22.30
N LYS A 711 2.21 0.51 21.48
CA LYS A 711 1.62 -0.33 20.45
C LYS A 711 0.70 -1.41 21.03
N LEU A 712 1.11 -2.09 22.11
CA LEU A 712 0.29 -3.12 22.74
C LEU A 712 -1.01 -2.54 23.32
N VAL A 713 -0.94 -1.38 23.97
CA VAL A 713 -2.12 -0.71 24.53
C VAL A 713 -3.04 -0.19 23.43
N GLY A 714 -2.49 0.55 22.44
CA GLY A 714 -3.28 1.20 21.40
C GLY A 714 -3.84 0.23 20.36
N THR A 715 -2.94 -0.57 19.77
CA THR A 715 -3.29 -1.42 18.61
C THR A 715 -4.02 -2.70 19.02
N TYR A 716 -3.76 -3.21 20.25
CA TYR A 716 -4.38 -4.47 20.67
C TYR A 716 -5.37 -4.27 21.82
N LEU A 717 -4.97 -3.88 23.02
CA LEU A 717 -5.86 -3.93 24.19
C LEU A 717 -7.07 -3.02 24.05
N LYS A 718 -6.92 -1.79 23.54
CA LYS A 718 -8.04 -0.88 23.29
C LYS A 718 -8.89 -1.32 22.11
N ALA A 719 -8.24 -1.63 20.99
CA ALA A 719 -8.95 -2.04 19.78
C ALA A 719 -9.70 -3.37 19.95
N LEU A 720 -9.17 -4.32 20.71
CA LEU A 720 -9.86 -5.58 21.03
C LEU A 720 -11.08 -5.34 21.93
N ASP A 721 -11.00 -4.47 22.95
CA ASP A 721 -12.13 -4.14 23.82
C ASP A 721 -13.26 -3.44 23.04
N GLU A 722 -12.89 -2.53 22.10
CA GLU A 722 -13.84 -1.84 21.21
C GLU A 722 -14.46 -2.78 20.16
N ALA A 723 -13.74 -3.82 19.74
CA ALA A 723 -14.20 -4.79 18.74
C ALA A 723 -15.14 -5.88 19.31
N ILE A 724 -15.37 -5.92 20.61
CA ILE A 724 -16.33 -6.88 21.19
C ILE A 724 -17.75 -6.47 20.81
N ALA A 725 -18.40 -7.28 19.98
CA ALA A 725 -19.78 -7.03 19.56
C ALA A 725 -20.74 -7.09 20.76
N PRO A 726 -21.55 -6.05 21.01
CA PRO A 726 -22.47 -6.01 22.14
C PRO A 726 -23.51 -7.13 22.11
N SER A 727 -23.95 -7.54 20.95
CA SER A 727 -24.96 -8.57 20.72
C SER A 727 -24.50 -9.98 21.07
N THR A 728 -23.21 -10.28 20.90
CA THR A 728 -22.65 -11.64 21.06
C THR A 728 -21.66 -11.75 22.21
N GLY A 729 -21.07 -10.64 22.67
CA GLY A 729 -19.97 -10.64 23.65
C GLY A 729 -18.66 -11.22 23.08
N ARG A 730 -18.55 -11.40 21.77
CA ARG A 730 -17.41 -12.02 21.07
C ARG A 730 -16.77 -11.03 20.10
N ILE A 731 -15.56 -11.31 19.68
CA ILE A 731 -14.88 -10.59 18.61
C ILE A 731 -15.08 -11.36 17.30
N HIS A 732 -15.55 -10.65 16.28
CA HIS A 732 -15.81 -11.17 14.94
C HIS A 732 -14.83 -10.52 13.94
N CYS A 733 -13.68 -11.14 13.69
CA CYS A 733 -12.73 -10.65 12.70
C CYS A 733 -13.15 -11.02 11.28
N SER A 734 -12.71 -10.22 10.28
CA SER A 734 -12.87 -10.55 8.86
C SER A 734 -11.70 -11.36 8.35
N PHE A 735 -11.96 -12.40 7.55
CA PHE A 735 -10.96 -13.15 6.79
C PHE A 735 -11.05 -12.79 5.30
N HIS A 736 -9.92 -12.37 4.71
CA HIS A 736 -9.87 -11.99 3.30
C HIS A 736 -9.10 -13.03 2.49
N GLN A 737 -9.75 -13.61 1.50
CA GLN A 737 -9.11 -14.52 0.54
C GLN A 737 -8.26 -13.75 -0.48
N THR A 738 -8.66 -12.52 -0.80
CA THR A 738 -8.00 -11.67 -1.80
C THR A 738 -6.91 -10.75 -1.23
N GLY A 739 -6.68 -10.79 0.08
CA GLY A 739 -5.81 -9.85 0.79
C GLY A 739 -4.30 -10.05 0.58
N THR A 740 -3.87 -11.19 0.00
CA THR A 740 -2.45 -11.45 -0.26
C THR A 740 -2.23 -12.03 -1.65
N ALA A 741 -1.07 -11.72 -2.26
CA ALA A 741 -0.75 -12.26 -3.57
C ALA A 741 -0.19 -13.71 -3.53
N THR A 742 0.02 -14.28 -2.34
CA THR A 742 0.53 -15.65 -2.17
C THR A 742 -0.56 -16.70 -1.97
N GLY A 743 -1.82 -16.28 -1.80
CA GLY A 743 -2.92 -17.18 -1.47
C GLY A 743 -3.19 -17.37 0.02
N ARG A 744 -2.34 -16.82 0.90
CA ARG A 744 -2.61 -16.82 2.35
C ARG A 744 -3.84 -15.99 2.66
N LEU A 745 -4.62 -16.39 3.66
CA LEU A 745 -5.67 -15.55 4.23
C LEU A 745 -5.04 -14.38 4.99
N SER A 746 -5.69 -13.23 4.94
CA SER A 746 -5.41 -12.12 5.86
C SER A 746 -6.64 -11.83 6.71
N SER A 747 -6.45 -11.15 7.85
CA SER A 747 -7.56 -10.77 8.71
C SER A 747 -7.53 -9.27 9.03
N SER A 748 -8.73 -8.71 9.27
CA SER A 748 -8.93 -7.33 9.71
C SER A 748 -10.11 -7.22 10.67
N ASP A 749 -10.30 -6.08 11.26
CA ASP A 749 -11.45 -5.64 12.06
C ASP A 749 -11.85 -6.56 13.24
N PRO A 750 -10.91 -6.93 14.13
CA PRO A 750 -9.48 -6.63 14.21
C PRO A 750 -8.59 -7.71 13.56
N ASN A 751 -7.32 -7.38 13.25
CA ASN A 751 -6.36 -8.37 12.77
C ASN A 751 -5.87 -9.27 13.92
N LEU A 752 -6.48 -10.45 14.09
CA LEU A 752 -6.11 -11.42 15.11
C LEU A 752 -4.87 -12.27 14.75
N GLN A 753 -4.49 -12.32 13.45
CA GLN A 753 -3.30 -13.06 13.00
C GLN A 753 -1.98 -12.42 13.43
N ASN A 754 -2.01 -11.13 13.80
CA ASN A 754 -0.82 -10.36 14.18
C ASN A 754 -0.66 -10.16 15.71
N ILE A 755 -1.42 -10.87 16.54
CA ILE A 755 -1.25 -10.80 18.00
C ILE A 755 0.13 -11.35 18.37
N PRO A 756 1.00 -10.57 19.07
CA PRO A 756 2.38 -10.98 19.32
C PRO A 756 2.45 -12.22 20.21
N ILE A 757 3.36 -13.15 19.86
CA ILE A 757 3.56 -14.40 20.61
C ILE A 757 4.90 -14.38 21.36
N ARG A 758 5.89 -13.64 20.85
CA ARG A 758 7.30 -13.77 21.25
C ARG A 758 7.67 -13.07 22.55
N THR A 759 7.01 -11.97 22.85
CA THR A 759 7.27 -11.25 24.09
C THR A 759 6.30 -11.75 25.16
N GLU A 760 6.76 -11.84 26.40
CA GLU A 760 5.93 -12.26 27.53
C GLU A 760 4.64 -11.42 27.65
N VAL A 761 4.77 -10.11 27.44
CA VAL A 761 3.63 -9.17 27.46
C VAL A 761 2.70 -9.38 26.26
N GLY A 762 3.24 -9.63 25.08
CA GLY A 762 2.44 -9.95 23.88
C GLY A 762 1.68 -11.26 24.02
N ALA A 763 2.36 -12.31 24.49
CA ALA A 763 1.77 -13.62 24.77
C ALA A 763 0.65 -13.53 25.85
N ALA A 764 0.76 -12.60 26.80
CA ALA A 764 -0.25 -12.37 27.81
C ALA A 764 -1.61 -11.92 27.20
N ILE A 765 -1.62 -11.26 26.03
CA ILE A 765 -2.88 -10.86 25.36
C ILE A 765 -3.73 -12.09 25.02
N ARG A 766 -3.10 -13.22 24.65
CA ARG A 766 -3.83 -14.47 24.35
C ARG A 766 -4.57 -15.04 25.56
N LYS A 767 -4.18 -14.70 26.80
CA LYS A 767 -4.90 -15.11 28.03
C LYS A 767 -6.31 -14.53 28.12
N ALA A 768 -6.56 -13.41 27.43
CA ALA A 768 -7.88 -12.80 27.41
C ALA A 768 -8.88 -13.53 26.51
N PHE A 769 -8.42 -14.37 25.57
CA PHE A 769 -9.31 -15.13 24.72
C PHE A 769 -9.71 -16.43 25.41
N VAL A 770 -11.03 -16.66 25.54
CA VAL A 770 -11.61 -17.74 26.34
C VAL A 770 -12.64 -18.51 25.52
N ALA A 771 -12.68 -19.82 25.71
CA ALA A 771 -13.76 -20.64 25.18
C ALA A 771 -15.07 -20.38 25.93
N ARG A 772 -16.22 -20.69 25.31
CA ARG A 772 -17.53 -20.65 25.98
C ARG A 772 -17.54 -21.57 27.19
N ASP A 773 -18.42 -21.29 28.15
CA ASP A 773 -18.66 -22.16 29.28
C ASP A 773 -19.05 -23.58 28.82
N GLY A 774 -18.37 -24.59 29.35
CA GLY A 774 -18.54 -25.99 28.95
C GLY A 774 -17.81 -26.37 27.63
N PHE A 775 -17.05 -25.45 27.04
CA PHE A 775 -16.23 -25.70 25.84
C PHE A 775 -14.75 -25.51 26.14
N SER A 776 -13.93 -26.04 25.25
CA SER A 776 -12.48 -25.86 25.24
C SER A 776 -12.01 -25.47 23.84
N PHE A 777 -10.92 -24.72 23.76
CA PHE A 777 -10.18 -24.55 22.52
C PHE A 777 -9.39 -25.81 22.21
N VAL A 778 -9.32 -26.12 20.94
CA VAL A 778 -8.49 -27.15 20.35
C VAL A 778 -7.69 -26.48 19.24
N SER A 779 -6.37 -26.44 19.39
CA SER A 779 -5.46 -25.91 18.38
C SER A 779 -4.66 -27.02 17.74
N ALA A 780 -4.34 -26.88 16.45
CA ALA A 780 -3.33 -27.70 15.78
C ALA A 780 -2.54 -26.86 14.79
N ASP A 781 -1.22 -27.05 14.78
CA ASP A 781 -0.24 -26.30 14.01
C ASP A 781 0.67 -27.23 13.19
N TYR A 782 0.94 -26.87 11.93
CA TYR A 782 1.89 -27.57 11.09
C TYR A 782 3.34 -27.27 11.50
N SER A 783 4.10 -28.30 11.79
CA SER A 783 5.52 -28.14 12.10
C SER A 783 6.37 -27.97 10.84
N GLN A 784 7.02 -26.83 10.69
CA GLN A 784 8.00 -26.51 9.62
C GLN A 784 7.45 -26.73 8.20
N ILE A 785 6.23 -26.31 7.94
CA ILE A 785 5.51 -26.65 6.70
C ILE A 785 6.23 -26.19 5.43
N GLU A 786 6.79 -24.98 5.42
CA GLU A 786 7.50 -24.44 4.26
C GLU A 786 8.77 -25.27 3.93
N LEU A 787 9.49 -25.78 4.95
CA LEU A 787 10.63 -26.67 4.72
C LEU A 787 10.21 -28.07 4.24
N ARG A 788 9.04 -28.54 4.64
CA ARG A 788 8.46 -29.80 4.13
C ARG A 788 8.02 -29.66 2.67
N PHE A 789 7.43 -28.51 2.30
CA PHE A 789 7.18 -28.20 0.90
C PHE A 789 8.48 -28.09 0.09
N LEU A 790 9.50 -27.45 0.65
CA LEU A 790 10.80 -27.37 0.01
C LEU A 790 11.41 -28.78 -0.23
N ALA A 791 11.32 -29.67 0.77
CA ALA A 791 11.75 -31.07 0.62
C ALA A 791 10.96 -31.79 -0.47
N HIS A 792 9.62 -31.63 -0.47
CA HIS A 792 8.75 -32.25 -1.46
C HIS A 792 9.05 -31.79 -2.89
N LEU A 793 9.14 -30.47 -3.08
CA LEU A 793 9.29 -29.84 -4.39
C LEU A 793 10.71 -30.04 -4.96
N SER A 794 11.74 -29.88 -4.12
CA SER A 794 13.13 -30.09 -4.55
C SER A 794 13.52 -31.57 -4.69
N GLY A 795 12.87 -32.47 -3.96
CA GLY A 795 13.25 -33.86 -3.87
C GLY A 795 14.66 -34.07 -3.30
N ASP A 796 15.21 -33.07 -2.56
CA ASP A 796 16.55 -33.17 -1.99
C ASP A 796 16.69 -34.36 -1.03
N PRO A 797 17.60 -35.33 -1.31
CA PRO A 797 17.68 -36.53 -0.50
C PRO A 797 18.09 -36.29 0.95
N GLY A 798 18.91 -35.24 1.18
CA GLY A 798 19.37 -34.87 2.52
C GLY A 798 18.23 -34.34 3.38
N LEU A 799 17.43 -33.43 2.79
CA LEU A 799 16.30 -32.83 3.46
C LEU A 799 15.13 -33.84 3.63
N CYS A 800 14.82 -34.63 2.60
CA CYS A 800 13.79 -35.64 2.69
C CYS A 800 14.14 -36.70 3.75
N GLY A 801 15.36 -37.27 3.72
CA GLY A 801 15.79 -38.26 4.69
C GLY A 801 15.83 -37.74 6.13
N ALA A 802 16.13 -36.44 6.35
CA ALA A 802 16.08 -35.85 7.68
C ALA A 802 14.64 -35.79 8.23
N PHE A 803 13.66 -35.42 7.39
CA PHE A 803 12.24 -35.43 7.80
C PHE A 803 11.68 -36.82 8.01
N GLU A 804 12.10 -37.82 7.22
CA GLU A 804 11.72 -39.21 7.38
C GLU A 804 12.24 -39.81 8.71
N ARG A 805 13.47 -39.42 9.13
CA ARG A 805 14.04 -39.80 10.42
C ARG A 805 13.53 -39.00 11.61
N GLY A 806 12.68 -37.97 11.37
CA GLY A 806 12.17 -37.10 12.41
C GLY A 806 13.24 -36.18 13.02
N GLU A 807 14.30 -35.87 12.29
CA GLU A 807 15.38 -35.01 12.74
C GLU A 807 14.93 -33.50 12.79
N ASP A 808 15.43 -32.78 13.77
CA ASP A 808 15.31 -31.31 13.81
C ASP A 808 16.25 -30.66 12.79
N ILE A 809 15.70 -30.24 11.64
CA ILE A 809 16.45 -29.64 10.53
C ILE A 809 17.26 -28.43 10.99
N HIS A 810 16.71 -27.60 11.89
CA HIS A 810 17.43 -26.44 12.38
C HIS A 810 18.62 -26.84 13.25
N ARG A 811 18.47 -27.90 14.03
CA ARG A 811 19.55 -28.45 14.85
C ARG A 811 20.62 -29.10 13.95
N ALA A 812 20.23 -29.84 12.94
CA ALA A 812 21.15 -30.47 11.98
C ALA A 812 21.97 -29.41 11.23
N VAL A 813 21.31 -28.35 10.74
CA VAL A 813 22.01 -27.24 10.07
C VAL A 813 22.88 -26.45 11.05
N ALA A 814 22.44 -26.26 12.30
CA ALA A 814 23.24 -25.59 13.32
C ALA A 814 24.52 -26.38 13.62
N ALA A 815 24.44 -27.70 13.77
CA ALA A 815 25.61 -28.56 13.98
C ALA A 815 26.66 -28.34 12.89
N GLU A 816 26.24 -28.23 11.66
CA GLU A 816 27.12 -28.05 10.49
C GLU A 816 27.65 -26.60 10.38
N VAL A 817 26.77 -25.59 10.55
CA VAL A 817 27.15 -24.16 10.50
C VAL A 817 28.16 -23.80 11.60
N PHE A 818 27.98 -24.34 12.80
CA PHE A 818 28.82 -24.03 13.97
C PHE A 818 29.93 -25.07 14.18
N GLY A 819 29.97 -26.17 13.42
CA GLY A 819 31.00 -27.24 13.53
C GLY A 819 30.92 -27.98 14.86
N VAL A 820 29.74 -28.16 15.43
CA VAL A 820 29.48 -28.87 16.69
C VAL A 820 28.65 -30.14 16.42
N ARG A 821 28.64 -31.09 17.36
CA ARG A 821 27.75 -32.25 17.21
C ARG A 821 26.28 -31.85 17.42
N PRO A 822 25.31 -32.53 16.79
CA PRO A 822 23.89 -32.21 16.92
C PRO A 822 23.39 -32.13 18.38
N GLU A 823 23.91 -32.99 19.27
CA GLU A 823 23.61 -33.01 20.70
C GLU A 823 24.16 -31.81 21.46
N ASP A 824 25.24 -31.20 20.98
CA ASP A 824 25.91 -30.04 21.61
C ASP A 824 25.38 -28.69 21.11
N VAL A 825 24.41 -28.69 20.16
CA VAL A 825 23.81 -27.47 19.62
C VAL A 825 22.98 -26.75 20.68
N THR A 826 23.34 -25.52 20.99
CA THR A 826 22.56 -24.64 21.90
C THR A 826 21.31 -24.10 21.23
N ASP A 827 20.33 -23.65 22.04
CA ASP A 827 19.12 -23.04 21.52
C ASP A 827 19.38 -21.76 20.72
N ALA A 828 20.37 -20.96 21.11
CA ALA A 828 20.82 -19.79 20.36
C ALA A 828 21.37 -20.16 18.97
N GLN A 829 22.20 -21.20 18.89
CA GLN A 829 22.72 -21.72 17.61
C GLN A 829 21.62 -22.32 16.74
N ARG A 830 20.66 -23.04 17.34
CA ARG A 830 19.48 -23.56 16.65
C ARG A 830 18.63 -22.41 16.08
N GLY A 831 18.44 -21.33 16.87
CA GLY A 831 17.77 -20.12 16.44
C GLY A 831 18.47 -19.42 15.26
N ALA A 832 19.80 -19.29 15.32
CA ALA A 832 20.62 -18.77 14.23
C ALA A 832 20.49 -19.62 12.96
N ALA A 833 20.54 -20.96 13.07
CA ALA A 833 20.36 -21.89 11.94
C ALA A 833 18.95 -21.79 11.34
N LYS A 834 17.93 -21.53 12.15
CA LYS A 834 16.58 -21.24 11.64
C LYS A 834 16.58 -20.02 10.72
N MET A 835 17.26 -18.93 11.11
CA MET A 835 17.40 -17.72 10.27
C MET A 835 18.20 -18.02 8.98
N VAL A 836 19.22 -18.90 9.06
CA VAL A 836 20.01 -19.34 7.89
C VAL A 836 19.12 -20.09 6.92
N ASN A 837 18.37 -21.11 7.39
CA ASN A 837 17.49 -21.93 6.56
C ASN A 837 16.48 -21.10 5.79
N PHE A 838 15.69 -20.27 6.49
CA PHE A 838 14.71 -19.41 5.84
C PHE A 838 15.37 -18.30 4.99
N GLY A 839 16.48 -17.74 5.48
CA GLY A 839 17.19 -16.68 4.77
C GLY A 839 17.70 -17.15 3.40
N ILE A 840 18.28 -18.35 3.31
CA ILE A 840 18.82 -18.88 2.04
C ILE A 840 17.70 -19.22 1.06
N VAL A 841 16.65 -19.89 1.52
CA VAL A 841 15.47 -20.20 0.69
C VAL A 841 14.87 -18.93 0.09
N TYR A 842 14.81 -17.84 0.86
CA TYR A 842 14.24 -16.56 0.43
C TYR A 842 15.28 -15.58 -0.14
N GLY A 843 16.46 -16.07 -0.54
CA GLY A 843 17.45 -15.30 -1.29
C GLY A 843 18.18 -14.24 -0.48
N ILE A 844 18.50 -14.51 0.80
CA ILE A 844 19.32 -13.59 1.63
C ILE A 844 20.72 -13.45 1.03
N THR A 845 21.23 -12.21 1.01
CA THR A 845 22.61 -11.95 0.62
C THR A 845 23.57 -12.26 1.78
N ALA A 846 24.85 -12.52 1.47
CA ALA A 846 25.88 -12.72 2.50
C ALA A 846 25.96 -11.54 3.48
N SER A 847 25.81 -10.30 2.98
CA SER A 847 25.77 -9.11 3.83
C SER A 847 24.52 -9.06 4.72
N GLY A 848 23.37 -9.50 4.20
CA GLY A 848 22.12 -9.60 4.95
C GLY A 848 22.22 -10.67 6.04
N LEU A 849 22.81 -11.83 5.73
CA LEU A 849 22.98 -12.92 6.68
C LEU A 849 23.97 -12.53 7.78
N ALA A 850 25.14 -11.94 7.44
CA ALA A 850 26.12 -11.48 8.44
C ALA A 850 25.49 -10.50 9.44
N ARG A 851 24.68 -9.57 8.96
CA ARG A 851 23.95 -8.60 9.79
C ARG A 851 22.95 -9.27 10.75
N ARG A 852 22.21 -10.26 10.28
CA ARG A 852 21.23 -10.99 11.11
C ARG A 852 21.86 -11.90 12.14
N LEU A 853 23.03 -12.47 11.84
CA LEU A 853 23.77 -13.30 12.79
C LEU A 853 24.48 -12.49 13.89
N GLY A 854 24.62 -11.15 13.71
CA GLY A 854 25.12 -10.24 14.72
C GLY A 854 26.65 -10.19 14.86
N HIS A 855 27.14 -9.64 16.00
CA HIS A 855 28.55 -9.42 16.25
C HIS A 855 29.39 -10.72 16.16
N GLY A 856 30.47 -10.64 15.40
CA GLY A 856 31.41 -11.75 15.17
C GLY A 856 31.26 -12.46 13.83
N TYR A 857 30.16 -12.19 13.06
CA TYR A 857 29.97 -12.76 11.73
C TYR A 857 30.35 -11.78 10.63
N THR A 858 31.47 -12.06 9.93
CA THR A 858 31.88 -11.29 8.75
C THR A 858 31.05 -11.68 7.53
N VAL A 859 30.99 -10.80 6.52
CA VAL A 859 30.36 -11.10 5.22
C VAL A 859 31.01 -12.34 4.57
N HIS A 860 32.30 -12.53 4.75
CA HIS A 860 33.04 -13.70 4.27
C HIS A 860 32.52 -14.98 4.93
N ARG A 861 32.38 -15.00 6.26
CA ARG A 861 31.86 -16.15 6.99
C ARG A 861 30.41 -16.47 6.64
N ALA A 862 29.59 -15.44 6.46
CA ALA A 862 28.21 -15.62 6.00
C ALA A 862 28.13 -16.20 4.57
N LYS A 863 29.07 -15.81 3.70
CA LYS A 863 29.19 -16.38 2.36
C LYS A 863 29.57 -17.86 2.40
N GLU A 864 30.55 -18.26 3.23
CA GLU A 864 30.91 -19.67 3.44
C GLU A 864 29.71 -20.50 3.94
N ILE A 865 28.91 -19.95 4.88
CA ILE A 865 27.70 -20.61 5.38
C ILE A 865 26.71 -20.87 4.25
N ILE A 866 26.47 -19.89 3.38
CA ILE A 866 25.57 -20.02 2.23
C ILE A 866 26.12 -21.07 1.25
N GLU A 867 27.42 -21.05 0.94
CA GLU A 867 28.06 -22.00 0.04
C GLU A 867 28.01 -23.43 0.57
N ASN A 868 28.29 -23.64 1.86
CA ASN A 868 28.20 -24.92 2.53
C ASN A 868 26.76 -25.45 2.53
N TYR A 869 25.78 -24.60 2.82
CA TYR A 869 24.37 -24.98 2.77
C TYR A 869 23.96 -25.46 1.37
N ARG A 870 24.32 -24.71 0.33
CA ARG A 870 24.05 -25.08 -1.07
C ARG A 870 24.75 -26.36 -1.49
N ALA A 871 26.00 -26.55 -1.09
CA ALA A 871 26.76 -27.78 -1.37
C ALA A 871 26.15 -29.03 -0.72
N ARG A 872 25.56 -28.85 0.47
CA ARG A 872 24.86 -29.90 1.22
C ARG A 872 23.50 -30.26 0.62
N PHE A 873 22.71 -29.24 0.27
CA PHE A 873 21.35 -29.38 -0.22
C PHE A 873 21.26 -28.99 -1.70
N ARG A 874 21.98 -29.75 -2.55
CA ARG A 874 22.05 -29.44 -3.99
C ARG A 874 20.72 -29.50 -4.71
N GLY A 875 19.79 -30.33 -4.24
CA GLY A 875 18.43 -30.42 -4.77
C GLY A 875 17.66 -29.14 -4.55
N ILE A 876 17.89 -28.48 -3.42
CA ILE A 876 17.26 -27.18 -3.12
C ILE A 876 17.78 -26.12 -4.09
N ASP A 877 19.10 -26.02 -4.28
CA ASP A 877 19.69 -25.01 -5.17
C ASP A 877 19.18 -25.16 -6.62
N ALA A 878 19.17 -26.39 -7.13
CA ALA A 878 18.60 -26.69 -8.45
C ALA A 878 17.10 -26.33 -8.55
N PHE A 879 16.33 -26.59 -7.50
CA PHE A 879 14.91 -26.22 -7.46
C PHE A 879 14.71 -24.70 -7.46
N LEU A 880 15.50 -23.94 -6.68
CA LEU A 880 15.44 -22.47 -6.67
C LEU A 880 15.77 -21.88 -8.04
N GLU A 881 16.82 -22.42 -8.71
CA GLU A 881 17.18 -22.02 -10.07
C GLU A 881 16.07 -22.36 -11.07
N GLN A 882 15.43 -23.53 -10.94
CA GLN A 882 14.32 -23.92 -11.80
C GLN A 882 13.10 -23.00 -11.63
N CYS A 883 12.72 -22.65 -10.38
CA CYS A 883 11.64 -21.68 -10.15
C CYS A 883 11.88 -20.33 -10.86
N VAL A 884 13.11 -19.85 -10.83
CA VAL A 884 13.49 -18.61 -11.52
C VAL A 884 13.48 -18.79 -13.03
N ALA A 885 13.97 -19.91 -13.54
CA ALA A 885 13.97 -20.22 -14.98
C ALA A 885 12.55 -20.33 -15.52
N ASP A 886 11.65 -21.03 -14.81
CA ASP A 886 10.25 -21.17 -15.17
C ASP A 886 9.55 -19.81 -15.17
N ALA A 887 9.77 -19.00 -14.13
CA ALA A 887 9.18 -17.66 -14.06
C ALA A 887 9.69 -16.75 -15.19
N ARG A 888 10.95 -16.87 -15.61
CA ARG A 888 11.49 -16.11 -16.78
C ARG A 888 10.88 -16.57 -18.08
N ALA A 889 10.61 -17.87 -18.23
CA ALA A 889 10.03 -18.44 -19.44
C ALA A 889 8.54 -18.11 -19.59
N THR A 890 7.81 -18.08 -18.47
CA THR A 890 6.34 -18.00 -18.45
C THR A 890 5.79 -16.64 -18.01
N GLY A 891 6.62 -15.79 -17.38
CA GLY A 891 6.21 -14.52 -16.79
C GLY A 891 5.46 -14.64 -15.45
N HIS A 892 5.30 -15.86 -14.92
CA HIS A 892 4.57 -16.11 -13.67
C HIS A 892 5.19 -17.24 -12.87
N ALA A 893 4.80 -17.37 -11.59
CA ALA A 893 5.05 -18.57 -10.79
C ALA A 893 3.71 -19.22 -10.41
N ALA A 894 3.71 -20.55 -10.23
CA ALA A 894 2.52 -21.31 -9.86
C ALA A 894 2.78 -22.16 -8.61
N THR A 895 1.74 -22.30 -7.76
CA THR A 895 1.74 -23.20 -6.60
C THR A 895 1.52 -24.65 -7.03
N ILE A 896 1.64 -25.59 -6.09
CA ILE A 896 1.39 -27.03 -6.33
C ILE A 896 -0.02 -27.31 -6.87
N LEU A 897 -1.03 -26.49 -6.53
CA LEU A 897 -2.38 -26.62 -7.04
C LEU A 897 -2.64 -25.79 -8.30
N GLY A 898 -1.62 -25.08 -8.82
CA GLY A 898 -1.74 -24.31 -10.05
C GLY A 898 -2.23 -22.86 -9.87
N ARG A 899 -2.18 -22.29 -8.66
CA ARG A 899 -2.45 -20.87 -8.43
C ARG A 899 -1.35 -20.02 -9.04
N TRP A 900 -1.68 -19.05 -9.88
CA TRP A 900 -0.75 -18.20 -10.59
C TRP A 900 -0.47 -16.89 -9.85
N ARG A 901 0.77 -16.42 -10.01
CA ARG A 901 1.15 -15.06 -9.66
C ARG A 901 2.02 -14.47 -10.77
N PRO A 902 1.57 -13.42 -11.48
CA PRO A 902 2.39 -12.71 -12.46
C PRO A 902 3.61 -12.06 -11.80
N ILE A 903 4.75 -12.09 -12.48
CA ILE A 903 6.03 -11.52 -11.98
C ILE A 903 6.64 -10.62 -13.06
N PRO A 904 6.09 -9.44 -13.32
CA PRO A 904 6.61 -8.54 -14.36
C PRO A 904 8.07 -8.11 -14.11
N GLN A 905 8.52 -8.11 -12.84
CA GLN A 905 9.90 -7.76 -12.48
C GLN A 905 10.95 -8.78 -12.92
N ILE A 906 10.55 -10.03 -13.28
CA ILE A 906 11.50 -11.11 -13.59
C ILE A 906 12.34 -10.83 -14.83
N GLY A 907 11.80 -10.08 -15.81
CA GLY A 907 12.47 -9.64 -17.03
C GLY A 907 13.17 -8.28 -16.91
N SER A 908 13.14 -7.60 -15.76
CA SER A 908 13.68 -6.25 -15.62
C SER A 908 15.20 -6.19 -15.88
N ARG A 909 15.64 -5.16 -16.59
CA ARG A 909 17.07 -4.84 -16.77
C ARG A 909 17.70 -4.32 -15.49
N ASN A 910 16.89 -3.75 -14.57
CA ASN A 910 17.35 -3.32 -13.26
C ASN A 910 17.69 -4.53 -12.38
N PRO A 911 18.96 -4.72 -11.94
CA PRO A 911 19.33 -5.89 -11.14
C PRO A 911 18.59 -6.00 -9.81
N ALA A 912 18.21 -4.89 -9.19
CA ALA A 912 17.48 -4.90 -7.91
C ALA A 912 16.02 -5.36 -8.09
N GLU A 913 15.35 -4.89 -9.15
CA GLU A 913 13.98 -5.33 -9.48
C GLU A 913 13.97 -6.79 -9.93
N ARG A 914 14.93 -7.20 -10.76
CA ARG A 914 15.06 -8.59 -11.18
C ARG A 914 15.30 -9.52 -9.99
N ALA A 915 16.22 -9.17 -9.08
CA ALA A 915 16.45 -9.93 -7.86
C ALA A 915 15.22 -9.98 -6.95
N PHE A 916 14.39 -8.92 -6.94
CA PHE A 916 13.09 -8.95 -6.28
C PHE A 916 12.13 -9.94 -6.96
N GLY A 917 12.02 -9.92 -8.30
CA GLY A 917 11.21 -10.86 -9.07
C GLY A 917 11.63 -12.32 -8.86
N GLU A 918 12.93 -12.61 -8.80
CA GLU A 918 13.48 -13.95 -8.52
C GLU A 918 13.05 -14.44 -7.13
N ARG A 919 13.11 -13.60 -6.09
CA ARG A 919 12.60 -13.94 -4.77
C ARG A 919 11.09 -14.17 -4.76
N VAL A 920 10.34 -13.33 -5.47
CA VAL A 920 8.87 -13.48 -5.59
C VAL A 920 8.52 -14.81 -6.25
N ALA A 921 9.27 -15.27 -7.26
CA ALA A 921 9.05 -16.55 -7.91
C ALA A 921 9.15 -17.71 -6.91
N VAL A 922 10.25 -17.81 -6.19
CA VAL A 922 10.47 -18.86 -5.18
C VAL A 922 9.43 -18.81 -4.06
N ASN A 923 9.19 -17.61 -3.50
CA ASN A 923 8.24 -17.44 -2.40
C ASN A 923 6.81 -17.83 -2.80
N THR A 924 6.40 -17.53 -4.04
CA THR A 924 5.08 -17.91 -4.53
C THR A 924 4.92 -19.42 -4.58
N VAL A 925 5.92 -20.14 -5.06
CA VAL A 925 5.85 -21.61 -5.14
C VAL A 925 5.79 -22.23 -3.75
N VAL A 926 6.67 -21.83 -2.82
CA VAL A 926 6.78 -22.48 -1.51
C VAL A 926 5.66 -22.04 -0.56
N GLN A 927 5.52 -20.71 -0.32
CA GLN A 927 4.51 -20.18 0.62
C GLN A 927 3.10 -20.34 0.08
N GLY A 928 2.91 -20.16 -1.23
CA GLY A 928 1.61 -20.36 -1.85
C GLY A 928 1.14 -21.82 -1.78
N SER A 929 2.03 -22.78 -1.95
CA SER A 929 1.69 -24.21 -1.78
C SER A 929 1.34 -24.55 -0.33
N ALA A 930 1.99 -23.92 0.66
CA ALA A 930 1.60 -24.06 2.06
C ALA A 930 0.22 -23.44 2.34
N ALA A 931 -0.10 -22.30 1.71
CA ALA A 931 -1.42 -21.68 1.79
C ALA A 931 -2.52 -22.55 1.15
N ASP A 932 -2.22 -23.19 0.03
CA ASP A 932 -3.15 -24.15 -0.59
C ASP A 932 -3.42 -25.35 0.33
N LEU A 933 -2.39 -25.89 0.99
CA LEU A 933 -2.54 -27.00 1.95
C LEU A 933 -3.48 -26.65 3.10
N ILE A 934 -3.28 -25.49 3.77
CA ILE A 934 -4.11 -25.12 4.92
C ILE A 934 -5.57 -24.91 4.50
N LYS A 935 -5.83 -24.36 3.32
CA LYS A 935 -7.16 -24.17 2.77
C LYS A 935 -7.85 -25.53 2.50
N VAL A 936 -7.13 -26.48 1.94
CA VAL A 936 -7.65 -27.84 1.76
C VAL A 936 -7.91 -28.53 3.11
N ALA A 937 -7.04 -28.33 4.12
CA ALA A 937 -7.27 -28.81 5.47
C ALA A 937 -8.54 -28.21 6.10
N MET A 938 -8.78 -26.90 5.93
CA MET A 938 -9.99 -26.23 6.41
C MET A 938 -11.27 -26.82 5.81
N ILE A 939 -11.30 -27.05 4.50
CA ILE A 939 -12.47 -27.62 3.79
C ILE A 939 -12.75 -29.03 4.30
N ARG A 940 -11.72 -29.87 4.42
CA ARG A 940 -11.87 -31.25 4.92
C ARG A 940 -12.27 -31.29 6.38
N LEU A 941 -11.71 -30.38 7.19
CA LEU A 941 -12.04 -30.26 8.61
C LEU A 941 -13.51 -29.85 8.82
N ASP A 942 -13.98 -28.86 8.08
CA ASP A 942 -15.37 -28.40 8.17
C ASP A 942 -16.36 -29.57 7.90
N ALA A 943 -16.11 -30.32 6.83
CA ALA A 943 -16.92 -31.50 6.49
C ALA A 943 -16.84 -32.59 7.57
N ALA A 944 -15.66 -32.85 8.13
CA ALA A 944 -15.46 -33.86 9.15
C ALA A 944 -16.09 -33.47 10.51
N LEU A 945 -16.00 -32.18 10.90
CA LEU A 945 -16.67 -31.65 12.10
C LEU A 945 -18.18 -31.73 11.96
N ALA A 946 -18.75 -31.32 10.82
CA ALA A 946 -20.18 -31.37 10.58
C ALA A 946 -20.73 -32.82 10.69
N ALA A 947 -19.96 -33.81 10.26
CA ALA A 947 -20.37 -35.22 10.27
C ALA A 947 -20.24 -35.88 11.68
N ARG A 948 -19.20 -35.53 12.45
CA ARG A 948 -18.85 -36.25 13.68
C ARG A 948 -19.06 -35.43 14.98
N PHE A 949 -18.85 -34.11 14.91
CA PHE A 949 -18.88 -33.19 16.07
C PHE A 949 -19.62 -31.90 15.72
N PRO A 950 -20.96 -31.94 15.49
CA PRO A 950 -21.74 -30.82 14.99
C PRO A 950 -21.77 -29.61 15.93
N ASN A 951 -21.37 -29.78 17.19
CA ASN A 951 -21.27 -28.70 18.16
C ASN A 951 -19.89 -28.02 18.17
N ALA A 952 -18.86 -28.63 17.56
CA ALA A 952 -17.55 -28.02 17.39
C ALA A 952 -17.54 -27.03 16.23
N ARG A 953 -16.76 -25.97 16.35
CA ARG A 953 -16.71 -24.88 15.37
C ARG A 953 -15.28 -24.43 15.12
N MET A 954 -14.86 -24.32 13.87
CA MET A 954 -13.64 -23.62 13.50
C MET A 954 -13.82 -22.14 13.77
N LEU A 955 -12.85 -21.50 14.46
CA LEU A 955 -12.92 -20.09 14.84
C LEU A 955 -11.89 -19.24 14.10
N LEU A 956 -10.64 -19.67 14.11
CA LEU A 956 -9.53 -18.91 13.55
C LEU A 956 -8.61 -19.78 12.69
N GLN A 957 -8.05 -19.17 11.67
CA GLN A 957 -6.88 -19.65 10.96
C GLN A 957 -5.77 -18.62 11.15
N ILE A 958 -4.60 -19.02 11.68
CA ILE A 958 -3.49 -18.12 12.00
C ILE A 958 -2.22 -18.76 11.49
N HIS A 959 -1.61 -18.18 10.46
CA HIS A 959 -0.43 -18.73 9.79
C HIS A 959 -0.65 -20.19 9.36
N ASP A 960 -0.06 -21.16 10.07
CA ASP A 960 -0.14 -22.58 9.79
C ASP A 960 -0.99 -23.33 10.86
N GLU A 961 -1.70 -22.58 11.72
CA GLU A 961 -2.53 -23.03 12.85
C GLU A 961 -4.02 -22.95 12.51
N LEU A 962 -4.80 -23.94 12.96
CA LEU A 962 -6.26 -23.92 13.02
C LEU A 962 -6.72 -23.98 14.47
N LEU A 963 -7.64 -23.08 14.86
CA LEU A 963 -8.25 -23.03 16.18
C LEU A 963 -9.74 -23.40 16.09
N VAL A 964 -10.13 -24.40 16.86
CA VAL A 964 -11.50 -24.93 16.98
C VAL A 964 -12.01 -24.73 18.40
N GLU A 965 -13.28 -24.44 18.57
CA GLU A 965 -13.99 -24.47 19.85
C GLU A 965 -14.89 -25.70 19.89
N ALA A 966 -14.72 -26.59 20.86
CA ALA A 966 -15.44 -27.84 20.98
C ALA A 966 -15.98 -28.04 22.41
N PRO A 967 -17.08 -28.80 22.62
CA PRO A 967 -17.50 -29.21 23.98
C PRO A 967 -16.33 -29.84 24.74
N SER A 968 -16.12 -29.49 26.00
CA SER A 968 -14.95 -29.93 26.77
C SER A 968 -14.84 -31.47 26.88
N GLY A 969 -15.97 -32.16 26.85
CA GLY A 969 -16.01 -33.64 26.85
C GLY A 969 -15.58 -34.27 25.51
N GLU A 970 -15.61 -33.52 24.42
CA GLU A 970 -15.25 -33.95 23.04
C GLU A 970 -13.88 -33.41 22.60
N ALA A 971 -13.24 -32.54 23.38
CA ALA A 971 -12.07 -31.78 22.98
C ALA A 971 -10.87 -32.68 22.58
N ALA A 972 -10.66 -33.79 23.25
CA ALA A 972 -9.60 -34.75 22.94
C ALA A 972 -9.84 -35.45 21.59
N ASP A 973 -11.09 -35.91 21.35
CA ASP A 973 -11.46 -36.59 20.09
C ASP A 973 -11.42 -35.59 18.91
N VAL A 974 -11.81 -34.33 19.14
CA VAL A 974 -11.69 -33.26 18.14
C VAL A 974 -10.23 -32.93 17.85
N ALA A 975 -9.33 -32.98 18.86
CA ALA A 975 -7.89 -32.77 18.65
C ALA A 975 -7.26 -33.87 17.79
N GLU A 976 -7.67 -35.13 18.02
CA GLU A 976 -7.24 -36.26 17.19
C GLU A 976 -7.75 -36.09 15.75
N LEU A 977 -9.04 -35.81 15.55
CA LEU A 977 -9.62 -35.57 14.24
C LEU A 977 -8.91 -34.42 13.51
N LEU A 978 -8.71 -33.28 14.19
CA LEU A 978 -8.04 -32.11 13.63
C LEU A 978 -6.62 -32.46 13.18
N GLY A 979 -5.85 -33.17 14.03
CA GLY A 979 -4.51 -33.62 13.68
C GLY A 979 -4.51 -34.58 12.49
N ASP A 980 -5.45 -35.52 12.40
CA ASP A 980 -5.55 -36.47 11.29
C ASP A 980 -5.92 -35.79 9.97
N VAL A 981 -6.90 -34.92 10.00
CA VAL A 981 -7.31 -34.14 8.81
C VAL A 981 -6.16 -33.29 8.29
N MET A 982 -5.45 -32.59 9.18
CA MET A 982 -4.31 -31.77 8.77
C MET A 982 -3.16 -32.63 8.21
N ARG A 983 -2.80 -33.75 8.86
CA ARG A 983 -1.81 -34.69 8.34
C ARG A 983 -2.19 -35.27 6.99
N GLY A 984 -3.46 -35.57 6.78
CA GLY A 984 -4.02 -36.15 5.56
C GLY A 984 -4.41 -35.16 4.47
N ALA A 985 -4.27 -33.84 4.69
CA ALA A 985 -4.78 -32.83 3.77
C ALA A 985 -4.12 -32.88 2.38
N MET A 986 -2.84 -33.26 2.31
CA MET A 986 -2.12 -33.40 1.04
C MET A 986 -1.04 -34.50 1.17
N THR A 987 -0.77 -35.21 0.08
CA THR A 987 0.28 -36.27 0.05
C THR A 987 1.59 -35.64 -0.42
N LEU A 988 2.56 -35.51 0.48
CA LEU A 988 3.91 -35.04 0.17
C LEU A 988 4.91 -36.25 0.18
N ARG A 989 6.11 -36.03 -0.35
CA ARG A 989 7.22 -36.99 -0.26
C ARG A 989 7.71 -37.21 1.17
N VAL A 990 7.47 -36.21 2.04
CA VAL A 990 7.82 -36.24 3.45
C VAL A 990 6.57 -36.19 4.32
N PRO A 991 6.56 -36.81 5.51
CA PRO A 991 5.38 -36.81 6.38
C PRO A 991 5.05 -35.37 6.82
N LEU A 992 3.74 -35.03 6.88
CA LEU A 992 3.26 -33.85 7.53
C LEU A 992 3.21 -34.05 9.04
N ALA A 993 3.90 -33.23 9.81
CA ALA A 993 3.85 -33.26 11.26
C ALA A 993 2.96 -32.14 11.78
N VAL A 994 2.07 -32.49 12.70
CA VAL A 994 1.10 -31.60 13.32
C VAL A 994 1.18 -31.76 14.83
N SER A 995 1.34 -30.64 15.54
CA SER A 995 1.21 -30.58 16.99
C SER A 995 -0.20 -30.09 17.34
N SER A 996 -0.83 -30.67 18.36
CA SER A 996 -2.13 -30.25 18.84
C SER A 996 -2.13 -30.05 20.35
N ALA A 997 -2.97 -29.11 20.82
CA ALA A 997 -3.16 -28.79 22.22
C ALA A 997 -4.64 -28.46 22.50
N THR A 998 -5.05 -28.61 23.78
CA THR A 998 -6.40 -28.29 24.23
C THR A 998 -6.34 -27.45 25.50
N GLY A 999 -7.20 -26.47 25.64
CA GLY A 999 -7.21 -25.58 26.79
C GLY A 999 -8.47 -24.73 26.91
N SER A 1000 -8.65 -24.05 28.02
CA SER A 1000 -9.78 -23.14 28.25
C SER A 1000 -9.50 -21.74 27.70
N ARG A 1001 -8.24 -21.39 27.52
CA ARG A 1001 -7.76 -20.11 26.99
C ARG A 1001 -6.86 -20.33 25.78
N TRP A 1002 -6.79 -19.35 24.90
CA TRP A 1002 -5.91 -19.42 23.73
C TRP A 1002 -4.41 -19.45 24.11
N SER A 1003 -4.06 -18.95 25.28
CA SER A 1003 -2.70 -19.07 25.83
C SER A 1003 -2.31 -20.49 26.24
N ASP A 1004 -3.26 -21.38 26.38
CA ASP A 1004 -3.05 -22.76 26.88
C ASP A 1004 -2.82 -23.75 25.74
N VAL A 1005 -3.01 -23.29 24.49
CA VAL A 1005 -2.99 -24.11 23.27
C VAL A 1005 -1.95 -23.64 22.25
#